data_faf9f9ba9cc74ff8d814865ab8d146df
#
_entry.id   faf9f9ba9cc74ff8d814865ab8d146df
#
_cell.length_a   1.000
_cell.length_b   1.000
_cell.length_c   1.000
_cell.angle_alpha   90.00
_cell.angle_beta   90.00
_cell.angle_gamma   90.00
#
_symmetry.space_group_name_H-M   'P 1'
#
loop_
_entity.id
_entity.type
_entity.pdbx_description
1 polymer ?
#
loop_
_entity_poly.entity_id
_entity_poly.type
_entity_poly.pdbx_seq_one_letter_code
_entity_poly.pdbx_strand_id
1 'polypeptide(L)'
;MKPVLALDGEGVTDPDGSHRYTLLACDTGTLLQGDRLGTQEILDTLLALPVNTLKVIYGGSYDFNMWIGDFAEMHLQELYKCGKVNWQGYTIHMIQRKCFSVSKGNRRAVIWDVLGFFGQGFVKTIAEWGLRDDPWCRKTQTMKDYREDFIDLPQEDIIRYCLDECRALRDLVTDLRAVAASVGINPRRWDGGGAFASAMLRNHGVDRFHPSNPEMAEKMVNGGMFGGRFDTRLLGILKAGHVYDLNSAYPAAGIEMPCMRHGVWTTHKNPTSIERWGFYECAWEGGGDWGLFPVRDQQGNIWYPANGEGTVTGEELQVALDAGQNVQVLSGNVWIPACDHHPLDWLEDIYKQRVSFGKQDKRSKPLKFGINSVYGKCAERPHEDGRPPKWRCLPWAAWITGHTRAVILKTLLWYGEAVVAVATDGIITTQELPLPVSGRLGAWEHSEFKSGLIVTNGVYFLDEKVRTRGFGSKHAERTIFERAWKQGGIRGSVLVAEEKFITIGRACNGSFDDWRRWKRTPREITFWPARRDLDRIEGDQAILKPVQVAGNLKLQKPRKRNDRLSRIEKLQSIAPDEESWQDLEQERMELETAAAYRETIRRWRANGGKSDYELVESTPLGGSYPIYSEAAFKSIQADYQNFRKQARYINRR
;
A
#
# COMPACT_ATOMS: atom_id res chain seq x y z
N MET A 1 3.49 4.33 33.75
CA MET A 1 3.21 3.60 32.47
C MET A 1 3.03 2.12 32.78
N LYS A 2 2.13 1.39 32.06
CA LYS A 2 1.99 -0.07 32.21
C LYS A 2 3.31 -0.76 31.85
N PRO A 3 3.75 -1.82 32.55
CA PRO A 3 4.93 -2.58 32.14
C PRO A 3 4.74 -3.20 30.76
N VAL A 4 5.83 -3.39 30.02
CA VAL A 4 5.84 -4.08 28.72
C VAL A 4 5.94 -5.58 28.97
N LEU A 5 5.15 -6.36 28.28
CA LEU A 5 5.23 -7.81 28.17
C LEU A 5 5.46 -8.17 26.70
N ALA A 6 6.66 -8.62 26.40
CA ALA A 6 7.03 -9.01 25.03
C ALA A 6 6.76 -10.49 24.82
N LEU A 7 6.20 -10.82 23.67
CA LEU A 7 5.84 -12.18 23.25
C LEU A 7 6.60 -12.53 21.98
N ASP A 8 6.93 -13.80 21.84
CA ASP A 8 7.44 -14.41 20.62
C ASP A 8 7.12 -15.89 20.62
N GLY A 9 7.18 -16.53 19.48
CA GLY A 9 6.97 -17.96 19.37
C GLY A 9 7.69 -18.60 18.22
N GLU A 10 7.95 -19.88 18.36
CA GLU A 10 8.71 -20.67 17.39
C GLU A 10 7.95 -21.94 17.01
N GLY A 11 8.28 -22.43 15.83
CA GLY A 11 7.75 -23.68 15.29
C GLY A 11 8.81 -24.46 14.55
N VAL A 12 8.49 -25.69 14.23
CA VAL A 12 9.35 -26.60 13.46
C VAL A 12 8.66 -27.02 12.17
N THR A 13 9.45 -27.18 11.13
CA THR A 13 8.98 -27.70 9.84
C THR A 13 9.31 -29.18 9.74
N ASP A 14 8.29 -30.00 9.54
CA ASP A 14 8.45 -31.45 9.38
C ASP A 14 8.98 -31.79 7.96
N PRO A 15 9.56 -32.96 7.74
CA PRO A 15 10.08 -33.35 6.43
C PRO A 15 9.05 -33.35 5.28
N ASP A 16 7.76 -33.46 5.59
CA ASP A 16 6.66 -33.37 4.63
C ASP A 16 6.27 -31.91 4.27
N GLY A 17 6.99 -30.93 4.85
CA GLY A 17 6.74 -29.51 4.66
C GLY A 17 5.58 -28.95 5.50
N SER A 18 4.96 -29.75 6.37
CA SER A 18 4.00 -29.23 7.37
C SER A 18 4.75 -28.44 8.44
N HIS A 19 4.09 -27.40 8.98
CA HIS A 19 4.73 -26.55 9.97
C HIS A 19 3.89 -26.51 11.25
N ARG A 20 4.54 -26.81 12.38
CA ARG A 20 3.92 -26.91 13.71
C ARG A 20 4.41 -25.79 14.61
N TYR A 21 3.52 -25.19 15.37
CA TYR A 21 3.86 -24.19 16.41
C TYR A 21 4.12 -24.93 17.71
N THR A 22 5.33 -24.85 18.23
CA THR A 22 5.80 -25.70 19.33
C THR A 22 6.15 -24.94 20.60
N LEU A 23 6.32 -23.61 20.49
CA LEU A 23 6.72 -22.75 21.59
C LEU A 23 5.99 -21.41 21.52
N LEU A 24 5.44 -20.98 22.65
CA LEU A 24 5.02 -19.60 22.92
C LEU A 24 5.71 -19.13 24.20
N ALA A 25 6.43 -18.03 24.13
CA ALA A 25 7.19 -17.48 25.25
C ALA A 25 6.91 -16.00 25.47
N CYS A 26 7.28 -15.51 26.63
CA CYS A 26 7.35 -14.08 26.94
C CYS A 26 8.69 -13.75 27.62
N ASP A 27 8.96 -12.47 27.82
CA ASP A 27 10.23 -12.00 28.40
C ASP A 27 10.48 -12.51 29.84
N THR A 28 9.47 -13.04 30.50
CA THR A 28 9.58 -13.63 31.85
C THR A 28 9.73 -15.16 31.87
N GLY A 29 9.47 -15.85 30.76
CA GLY A 29 9.62 -17.30 30.66
C GLY A 29 8.76 -17.94 29.58
N THR A 30 8.86 -19.25 29.45
CA THR A 30 8.03 -20.05 28.56
C THR A 30 6.57 -20.05 29.08
N LEU A 31 5.63 -19.79 28.18
CA LEU A 31 4.18 -19.82 28.45
C LEU A 31 3.57 -21.18 28.08
N LEU A 32 3.88 -21.66 26.89
CA LEU A 32 3.44 -22.94 26.35
C LEU A 32 4.58 -23.62 25.59
N GLN A 33 4.66 -24.93 25.68
CA GLN A 33 5.62 -25.77 24.98
C GLN A 33 5.01 -27.14 24.73
N GLY A 34 5.18 -27.69 23.54
CA GLY A 34 4.67 -29.02 23.18
C GLY A 34 5.00 -29.37 21.74
N ASP A 35 4.65 -30.58 21.30
CA ASP A 35 4.86 -31.03 19.92
C ASP A 35 4.05 -30.19 18.92
N ARG A 36 2.85 -29.79 19.32
CA ARG A 36 1.98 -28.88 18.57
C ARG A 36 1.05 -28.17 19.55
N LEU A 37 1.10 -26.85 19.57
CA LEU A 37 0.20 -26.05 20.38
C LEU A 37 -1.15 -25.87 19.69
N GLY A 38 -2.23 -26.16 20.41
CA GLY A 38 -3.61 -25.99 19.95
C GLY A 38 -4.10 -24.55 20.07
N THR A 39 -5.01 -24.16 19.19
CA THR A 39 -5.60 -22.81 19.22
C THR A 39 -6.24 -22.46 20.55
N GLN A 40 -7.05 -23.34 21.14
CA GLN A 40 -7.74 -23.08 22.40
C GLN A 40 -6.75 -22.85 23.54
N GLU A 41 -5.73 -23.68 23.66
CA GLU A 41 -4.67 -23.58 24.66
C GLU A 41 -3.92 -22.24 24.57
N ILE A 42 -3.58 -21.82 23.35
CA ILE A 42 -2.95 -20.52 23.09
C ILE A 42 -3.87 -19.37 23.49
N LEU A 43 -5.15 -19.39 23.08
CA LEU A 43 -6.10 -18.33 23.39
C LEU A 43 -6.37 -18.19 24.90
N ASP A 44 -6.49 -19.32 25.62
CA ASP A 44 -6.65 -19.30 27.08
C ASP A 44 -5.41 -18.74 27.78
N THR A 45 -4.21 -19.11 27.30
CA THR A 45 -2.94 -18.58 27.80
C THR A 45 -2.83 -17.07 27.55
N LEU A 46 -3.17 -16.59 26.35
CA LEU A 46 -3.18 -15.15 26.07
C LEU A 46 -4.17 -14.38 26.97
N LEU A 47 -5.32 -14.96 27.27
CA LEU A 47 -6.32 -14.38 28.20
C LEU A 47 -5.88 -14.42 29.67
N ALA A 48 -4.98 -15.33 30.05
CA ALA A 48 -4.41 -15.42 31.38
C ALA A 48 -3.28 -14.40 31.62
N LEU A 49 -2.73 -13.78 30.59
CA LEU A 49 -1.65 -12.79 30.71
C LEU A 49 -2.09 -11.59 31.56
N PRO A 50 -1.17 -10.96 32.34
CA PRO A 50 -1.48 -9.85 33.24
C PRO A 50 -2.24 -8.72 32.52
N VAL A 51 -3.37 -8.28 33.07
CA VAL A 51 -4.27 -7.29 32.42
C VAL A 51 -3.60 -5.92 32.27
N ASN A 52 -2.80 -5.50 33.27
CA ASN A 52 -2.18 -4.17 33.31
C ASN A 52 -0.83 -4.09 32.60
N THR A 53 -0.59 -4.91 31.58
CA THR A 53 0.61 -4.89 30.75
C THR A 53 0.32 -4.42 29.34
N LEU A 54 1.33 -3.84 28.69
CA LEU A 54 1.35 -3.61 27.25
C LEU A 54 1.96 -4.87 26.60
N LYS A 55 1.12 -5.65 25.93
CA LYS A 55 1.53 -6.88 25.26
C LYS A 55 1.97 -6.57 23.85
N VAL A 56 3.17 -6.99 23.48
CA VAL A 56 3.80 -6.68 22.17
C VAL A 56 4.46 -7.89 21.55
N ILE A 57 4.51 -7.90 20.22
CA ILE A 57 5.22 -8.87 19.40
C ILE A 57 5.92 -8.12 18.25
N TYR A 58 6.95 -8.71 17.65
CA TYR A 58 7.66 -8.11 16.51
C TYR A 58 7.46 -8.93 15.24
N GLY A 59 6.69 -8.40 14.28
CA GLY A 59 6.40 -9.12 13.05
C GLY A 59 5.42 -10.28 13.23
N GLY A 60 4.43 -10.11 14.10
CA GLY A 60 3.48 -11.14 14.55
C GLY A 60 2.60 -11.77 13.47
N SER A 61 2.83 -11.48 12.17
CA SER A 61 2.06 -12.14 11.10
C SER A 61 2.21 -13.66 11.10
N TYR A 62 3.38 -14.19 11.47
CA TYR A 62 3.61 -15.61 11.64
C TYR A 62 2.78 -16.15 12.81
N ASP A 63 3.02 -15.64 14.00
CA ASP A 63 2.38 -16.09 15.25
C ASP A 63 0.86 -16.00 15.17
N PHE A 64 0.32 -14.86 14.69
CA PHE A 64 -1.13 -14.68 14.58
C PHE A 64 -1.81 -15.74 13.70
N ASN A 65 -1.13 -16.23 12.65
CA ASN A 65 -1.64 -17.31 11.82
C ASN A 65 -1.48 -18.69 12.51
N MET A 66 -0.41 -18.89 13.28
CA MET A 66 -0.22 -20.12 14.06
C MET A 66 -1.21 -20.21 15.21
N TRP A 67 -1.56 -19.10 15.87
CA TRP A 67 -2.52 -19.07 16.99
C TRP A 67 -3.96 -19.45 16.62
N ILE A 68 -4.33 -19.33 15.36
CA ILE A 68 -5.66 -19.69 14.84
C ILE A 68 -5.62 -21.01 14.03
N GLY A 69 -4.62 -21.83 14.29
CA GLY A 69 -4.30 -23.03 13.50
C GLY A 69 -5.39 -24.10 13.40
N ASP A 70 -6.34 -24.12 14.33
CA ASP A 70 -7.44 -25.09 14.34
C ASP A 70 -8.75 -24.54 13.77
N PHE A 71 -8.71 -23.34 13.16
CA PHE A 71 -9.89 -22.77 12.52
C PHE A 71 -10.24 -23.52 11.23
N ALA A 72 -11.53 -23.81 11.05
CA ALA A 72 -12.04 -24.26 9.76
C ALA A 72 -11.96 -23.11 8.74
N GLU A 73 -11.91 -23.46 7.47
CA GLU A 73 -11.78 -22.51 6.36
C GLU A 73 -12.80 -21.36 6.42
N MET A 74 -14.06 -21.67 6.74
CA MET A 74 -15.11 -20.66 6.88
C MET A 74 -14.77 -19.57 7.91
N HIS A 75 -14.20 -19.95 9.07
CA HIS A 75 -13.79 -18.97 10.08
C HIS A 75 -12.59 -18.14 9.63
N LEU A 76 -11.69 -18.74 8.84
CA LEU A 76 -10.54 -18.03 8.26
C LEU A 76 -11.00 -17.01 7.22
N GLN A 77 -11.95 -17.37 6.37
CA GLN A 77 -12.54 -16.46 5.38
C GLN A 77 -13.27 -15.30 6.07
N GLU A 78 -14.07 -15.57 7.09
CA GLU A 78 -14.74 -14.55 7.88
C GLU A 78 -13.73 -13.59 8.54
N LEU A 79 -12.71 -14.14 9.21
CA LEU A 79 -11.66 -13.35 9.84
C LEU A 79 -10.88 -12.49 8.83
N TYR A 80 -10.62 -13.01 7.63
CA TYR A 80 -9.95 -12.26 6.58
C TYR A 80 -10.82 -11.14 6.00
N LYS A 81 -12.10 -11.39 5.78
CA LYS A 81 -13.05 -10.42 5.22
C LYS A 81 -13.44 -9.34 6.24
N CYS A 82 -13.78 -9.76 7.45
CA CYS A 82 -14.37 -8.88 8.47
C CYS A 82 -13.39 -8.44 9.57
N GLY A 83 -12.13 -8.95 9.57
CA GLY A 83 -11.17 -8.68 10.64
C GLY A 83 -11.59 -9.22 12.01
N LYS A 84 -12.73 -9.92 12.08
CA LYS A 84 -13.36 -10.43 13.29
C LYS A 84 -14.01 -11.78 13.03
N VAL A 85 -13.96 -12.68 14.02
CA VAL A 85 -14.67 -13.97 13.99
C VAL A 85 -15.01 -14.42 15.42
N ASN A 86 -16.10 -15.18 15.56
CA ASN A 86 -16.45 -15.88 16.78
C ASN A 86 -16.12 -17.38 16.62
N TRP A 87 -15.39 -17.96 17.58
CA TRP A 87 -14.99 -19.34 17.56
C TRP A 87 -15.03 -19.94 18.98
N GLN A 88 -15.80 -20.98 19.19
CA GLN A 88 -15.93 -21.70 20.49
C GLN A 88 -16.05 -20.78 21.72
N GLY A 89 -16.85 -19.72 21.61
CA GLY A 89 -17.06 -18.75 22.69
C GLY A 89 -15.98 -17.67 22.83
N TYR A 90 -14.94 -17.70 21.99
CA TYR A 90 -13.99 -16.61 21.85
C TYR A 90 -14.42 -15.65 20.74
N THR A 91 -14.20 -14.37 20.95
CA THR A 91 -14.26 -13.35 19.88
C THR A 91 -12.84 -12.93 19.57
N ILE A 92 -12.41 -13.16 18.32
CA ILE A 92 -11.08 -12.82 17.83
C ILE A 92 -11.18 -11.64 16.88
N HIS A 93 -10.28 -10.66 17.03
CA HIS A 93 -10.03 -9.62 16.04
C HIS A 93 -8.58 -9.68 15.62
N MET A 94 -8.32 -9.67 14.32
CA MET A 94 -6.97 -9.66 13.77
C MET A 94 -6.85 -8.62 12.65
N ILE A 95 -5.93 -7.69 12.84
CA ILE A 95 -5.50 -6.78 11.78
C ILE A 95 -4.07 -7.17 11.45
N GLN A 96 -3.88 -7.70 10.25
CA GLN A 96 -2.57 -8.15 9.75
C GLN A 96 -1.51 -7.07 9.95
N ARG A 97 -0.35 -7.44 10.49
CA ARG A 97 0.79 -6.54 10.78
C ARG A 97 0.48 -5.39 11.76
N LYS A 98 -0.59 -5.50 12.54
CA LYS A 98 -0.96 -4.48 13.52
C LYS A 98 -1.29 -5.03 14.89
N CYS A 99 -2.26 -5.93 14.97
CA CYS A 99 -2.65 -6.48 16.26
C CYS A 99 -3.45 -7.76 16.14
N PHE A 100 -3.38 -8.54 17.20
CA PHE A 100 -4.29 -9.65 17.50
C PHE A 100 -5.01 -9.37 18.82
N SER A 101 -6.31 -9.58 18.87
CA SER A 101 -7.05 -9.47 20.12
C SER A 101 -8.00 -10.63 20.28
N VAL A 102 -8.08 -11.16 21.50
CA VAL A 102 -8.99 -12.22 21.88
C VAL A 102 -9.79 -11.81 23.11
N SER A 103 -11.05 -12.18 23.14
CA SER A 103 -11.92 -12.00 24.31
C SER A 103 -12.83 -13.21 24.53
N LYS A 104 -13.12 -13.52 25.82
CA LYS A 104 -14.07 -14.55 26.26
C LYS A 104 -14.67 -14.11 27.60
N GLY A 105 -15.99 -13.94 27.65
CA GLY A 105 -16.64 -13.32 28.77
C GLY A 105 -16.06 -11.92 29.06
N ASN A 106 -15.65 -11.68 30.32
CA ASN A 106 -15.09 -10.39 30.76
C ASN A 106 -13.56 -10.28 30.54
N ARG A 107 -12.90 -11.33 30.03
CA ARG A 107 -11.46 -11.32 29.78
C ARG A 107 -11.18 -10.85 28.39
N ARG A 108 -10.12 -10.04 28.24
CA ARG A 108 -9.63 -9.56 26.95
C ARG A 108 -8.13 -9.38 26.96
N ALA A 109 -7.46 -9.85 25.91
CA ALA A 109 -6.06 -9.57 25.62
C ALA A 109 -5.95 -8.88 24.26
N VAL A 110 -5.02 -7.93 24.14
CA VAL A 110 -4.64 -7.28 22.87
C VAL A 110 -3.13 -7.32 22.78
N ILE A 111 -2.63 -7.91 21.70
CA ILE A 111 -1.21 -8.03 21.39
C ILE A 111 -0.91 -7.13 20.18
N TRP A 112 0.02 -6.20 20.32
CA TRP A 112 0.39 -5.24 19.29
C TRP A 112 1.62 -5.69 18.54
N ASP A 113 1.55 -5.70 17.21
CA ASP A 113 2.73 -5.89 16.36
C ASP A 113 3.45 -4.55 16.18
N VAL A 114 4.64 -4.44 16.77
CA VAL A 114 5.42 -3.20 16.78
C VAL A 114 6.34 -3.03 15.57
N LEU A 115 6.43 -4.02 14.68
CA LEU A 115 7.24 -3.94 13.45
C LEU A 115 6.93 -2.67 12.64
N GLY A 116 5.66 -2.23 12.66
CA GLY A 116 5.20 -1.03 11.94
C GLY A 116 5.87 0.28 12.35
N PHE A 117 6.57 0.34 13.49
CA PHE A 117 7.40 1.50 13.87
C PHE A 117 8.77 1.49 13.17
N PHE A 118 9.32 0.32 12.89
CA PHE A 118 10.71 0.18 12.47
C PHE A 118 10.86 -0.15 10.99
N GLY A 119 9.94 -0.93 10.43
CA GLY A 119 9.89 -1.28 8.99
C GLY A 119 11.08 -2.10 8.49
N GLN A 120 11.83 -2.74 9.39
CA GLN A 120 13.04 -3.53 9.09
C GLN A 120 13.16 -4.76 9.98
N GLY A 121 14.16 -5.61 9.73
CA GLY A 121 14.40 -6.83 10.51
C GLY A 121 14.71 -6.55 11.98
N PHE A 122 14.33 -7.46 12.86
CA PHE A 122 14.44 -7.32 14.31
C PHE A 122 15.89 -7.09 14.77
N VAL A 123 16.82 -7.94 14.36
CA VAL A 123 18.24 -7.85 14.76
C VAL A 123 18.84 -6.49 14.36
N LYS A 124 18.56 -6.03 13.13
CA LYS A 124 19.00 -4.71 12.66
C LYS A 124 18.42 -3.59 13.52
N THR A 125 17.15 -3.70 13.91
CA THR A 125 16.50 -2.72 14.79
C THR A 125 17.17 -2.67 16.17
N ILE A 126 17.44 -3.83 16.77
CA ILE A 126 18.11 -3.93 18.08
C ILE A 126 19.50 -3.32 18.04
N ALA A 127 20.27 -3.59 16.97
CA ALA A 127 21.60 -3.00 16.75
C ALA A 127 21.52 -1.46 16.61
N GLU A 128 20.62 -0.95 15.76
CA GLU A 128 20.45 0.50 15.56
C GLU A 128 19.97 1.24 16.83
N TRP A 129 19.31 0.53 17.74
CA TRP A 129 18.90 1.09 19.04
C TRP A 129 19.97 0.92 20.11
N GLY A 130 21.09 0.26 19.80
CA GLY A 130 22.20 0.04 20.73
C GLY A 130 21.81 -0.75 21.98
N LEU A 131 20.89 -1.72 21.82
CA LEU A 131 20.34 -2.50 22.94
C LEU A 131 21.10 -3.79 23.19
N ARG A 132 21.82 -4.29 22.20
CA ARG A 132 22.65 -5.50 22.27
C ARG A 132 23.94 -5.27 21.49
N ASP A 133 24.98 -6.04 21.84
CA ASP A 133 26.28 -6.01 21.20
C ASP A 133 26.31 -6.81 19.87
N ASP A 134 27.40 -6.63 19.12
CA ASP A 134 27.59 -7.34 17.85
C ASP A 134 27.61 -8.86 17.98
N PRO A 135 28.23 -9.49 19.02
CA PRO A 135 28.16 -10.92 19.24
C PRO A 135 26.73 -11.44 19.36
N TRP A 136 25.90 -10.78 20.15
CA TRP A 136 24.48 -11.14 20.29
C TRP A 136 23.74 -11.01 18.95
N CYS A 137 23.97 -9.90 18.23
CA CYS A 137 23.33 -9.66 16.93
C CYS A 137 23.71 -10.74 15.91
N ARG A 138 24.99 -11.12 15.82
CA ARG A 138 25.44 -12.20 14.93
C ARG A 138 24.83 -13.54 15.30
N LYS A 139 24.88 -13.91 16.58
CA LYS A 139 24.29 -15.17 17.07
C LYS A 139 22.81 -15.26 16.76
N THR A 140 22.05 -14.22 17.07
CA THR A 140 20.60 -14.17 16.83
C THR A 140 20.28 -14.21 15.35
N GLN A 141 21.06 -13.52 14.48
CA GLN A 141 20.87 -13.57 13.04
C GLN A 141 21.15 -14.99 12.50
N THR A 142 22.19 -15.65 12.97
CA THR A 142 22.48 -17.04 12.61
C THR A 142 21.30 -17.96 12.95
N MET A 143 20.74 -17.88 14.16
CA MET A 143 19.56 -18.65 14.54
C MET A 143 18.36 -18.39 13.61
N LYS A 144 18.15 -17.13 13.21
CA LYS A 144 17.07 -16.77 12.26
C LYS A 144 17.29 -17.37 10.86
N ASP A 145 18.51 -17.45 10.42
CA ASP A 145 18.87 -18.00 9.11
C ASP A 145 18.77 -19.54 9.09
N TYR A 146 18.87 -20.20 10.24
CA TYR A 146 18.76 -21.66 10.42
C TYR A 146 17.39 -22.12 10.92
N ARG A 147 16.33 -21.31 10.82
CA ARG A 147 14.98 -21.70 11.30
C ARG A 147 14.40 -22.94 10.60
N GLU A 148 14.82 -23.22 9.39
CA GLU A 148 14.40 -24.41 8.65
C GLU A 148 14.89 -25.70 9.34
N ASP A 149 16.03 -25.63 10.01
CA ASP A 149 16.69 -26.76 10.67
C ASP A 149 16.34 -26.86 12.17
N PHE A 150 15.36 -26.09 12.67
CA PHE A 150 14.98 -26.11 14.08
C PHE A 150 14.52 -27.47 14.57
N ILE A 151 14.06 -28.35 13.68
CA ILE A 151 13.70 -29.73 14.00
C ILE A 151 14.91 -30.55 14.51
N ASP A 152 16.12 -30.19 14.06
CA ASP A 152 17.36 -30.89 14.41
C ASP A 152 18.07 -30.24 15.63
N LEU A 153 17.59 -29.09 16.12
CA LEU A 153 18.21 -28.42 17.25
C LEU A 153 17.63 -28.88 18.59
N PRO A 154 18.46 -28.89 19.65
CA PRO A 154 17.97 -29.10 21.01
C PRO A 154 16.90 -28.07 21.37
N GLN A 155 15.79 -28.54 21.90
CA GLN A 155 14.66 -27.67 22.27
C GLN A 155 15.05 -26.56 23.25
N GLU A 156 16.00 -26.83 24.16
CA GLU A 156 16.53 -25.85 25.11
C GLU A 156 17.21 -24.67 24.43
N ASP A 157 17.87 -24.89 23.29
CA ASP A 157 18.51 -23.84 22.52
C ASP A 157 17.49 -22.95 21.82
N ILE A 158 16.41 -23.53 21.30
CA ILE A 158 15.28 -22.80 20.70
C ILE A 158 14.59 -21.95 21.78
N ILE A 159 14.32 -22.53 22.95
CA ILE A 159 13.72 -21.81 24.09
C ILE A 159 14.60 -20.65 24.51
N ARG A 160 15.90 -20.87 24.69
CA ARG A 160 16.86 -19.82 25.09
C ARG A 160 16.88 -18.70 24.07
N TYR A 161 16.93 -19.04 22.79
CA TYR A 161 16.88 -18.09 21.69
C TYR A 161 15.60 -17.24 21.70
N CYS A 162 14.41 -17.86 21.79
CA CYS A 162 13.12 -17.19 21.84
C CYS A 162 13.00 -16.24 23.05
N LEU A 163 13.43 -16.70 24.24
CA LEU A 163 13.44 -15.86 25.46
C LEU A 163 14.37 -14.65 25.33
N ASP A 164 15.53 -14.80 24.70
CA ASP A 164 16.46 -13.71 24.46
C ASP A 164 15.88 -12.67 23.50
N GLU A 165 15.13 -13.10 22.47
CA GLU A 165 14.39 -12.20 21.58
C GLU A 165 13.27 -11.47 22.35
N CYS A 166 12.47 -12.17 23.16
CA CYS A 166 11.45 -11.53 24.00
C CYS A 166 12.03 -10.45 24.92
N ARG A 167 13.16 -10.72 25.59
CA ARG A 167 13.83 -9.75 26.45
C ARG A 167 14.33 -8.54 25.69
N ALA A 168 14.95 -8.75 24.53
CA ALA A 168 15.42 -7.66 23.66
C ALA A 168 14.24 -6.83 23.13
N LEU A 169 13.12 -7.44 22.79
CA LEU A 169 11.88 -6.76 22.36
C LEU A 169 11.28 -5.93 23.50
N ARG A 170 11.21 -6.47 24.73
CA ARG A 170 10.77 -5.71 25.91
C ARG A 170 11.59 -4.45 26.08
N ASP A 171 12.92 -4.57 26.03
CA ASP A 171 13.84 -3.46 26.20
C ASP A 171 13.65 -2.41 25.08
N LEU A 172 13.51 -2.85 23.82
CA LEU A 172 13.25 -1.99 22.68
C LEU A 172 11.96 -1.17 22.84
N VAL A 173 10.86 -1.83 23.21
CA VAL A 173 9.56 -1.15 23.35
C VAL A 173 9.55 -0.26 24.60
N THR A 174 10.25 -0.64 25.66
CA THR A 174 10.39 0.19 26.85
C THR A 174 11.14 1.48 26.52
N ASP A 175 12.25 1.39 25.78
CA ASP A 175 13.04 2.54 25.32
C ASP A 175 12.22 3.42 24.35
N LEU A 176 11.56 2.82 23.35
CA LEU A 176 10.68 3.54 22.42
C LEU A 176 9.59 4.34 23.16
N ARG A 177 8.97 3.75 24.19
CA ARG A 177 7.93 4.41 24.99
C ARG A 177 8.47 5.58 25.81
N ALA A 178 9.63 5.39 26.45
CA ALA A 178 10.29 6.44 27.21
C ALA A 178 10.66 7.63 26.30
N VAL A 179 11.23 7.32 25.14
CA VAL A 179 11.62 8.32 24.14
C VAL A 179 10.39 9.03 23.55
N ALA A 180 9.32 8.31 23.22
CA ALA A 180 8.09 8.93 22.71
C ALA A 180 7.44 9.85 23.76
N ALA A 181 7.40 9.42 25.02
CA ALA A 181 6.87 10.22 26.11
C ALA A 181 7.69 11.50 26.36
N SER A 182 9.03 11.43 26.24
CA SER A 182 9.93 12.59 26.43
C SER A 182 9.71 13.70 25.39
N VAL A 183 9.11 13.38 24.24
CA VAL A 183 8.71 14.34 23.19
C VAL A 183 7.20 14.55 23.11
N GLY A 184 6.44 14.22 24.16
CA GLY A 184 5.01 14.47 24.28
C GLY A 184 4.10 13.54 23.49
N ILE A 185 4.62 12.42 22.96
CA ILE A 185 3.84 11.47 22.16
C ILE A 185 3.35 10.32 23.05
N ASN A 186 2.04 10.27 23.33
CA ASN A 186 1.39 9.25 24.14
C ASN A 186 0.32 8.49 23.33
N PRO A 187 0.70 7.47 22.56
CA PRO A 187 -0.23 6.74 21.71
C PRO A 187 -1.14 5.81 22.54
N ARG A 188 -2.37 5.58 22.04
CA ARG A 188 -3.29 4.59 22.59
C ARG A 188 -3.09 3.20 21.99
N ARG A 189 -2.48 3.14 20.80
CA ARG A 189 -2.17 1.93 20.03
C ARG A 189 -0.66 1.84 19.85
N TRP A 190 -0.16 0.61 19.64
CA TRP A 190 1.27 0.36 19.49
C TRP A 190 1.58 -0.43 18.22
N ASP A 191 0.94 -0.04 17.12
CA ASP A 191 0.97 -0.72 15.82
C ASP A 191 1.71 0.04 14.71
N GLY A 192 2.51 1.04 15.05
CA GLY A 192 3.35 1.77 14.09
C GLY A 192 3.18 3.28 14.10
N GLY A 193 3.85 3.96 13.16
CA GLY A 193 3.90 5.42 13.06
C GLY A 193 2.54 6.11 13.01
N GLY A 194 1.52 5.45 12.44
CA GLY A 194 0.14 5.96 12.44
C GLY A 194 -0.46 6.15 13.85
N ALA A 195 -0.01 5.38 14.84
CA ALA A 195 -0.43 5.57 16.23
C ALA A 195 0.18 6.85 16.83
N PHE A 196 1.44 7.16 16.48
CA PHE A 196 2.09 8.42 16.86
C PHE A 196 1.43 9.61 16.18
N ALA A 197 1.17 9.54 14.86
CA ALA A 197 0.40 10.56 14.14
C ALA A 197 -0.96 10.81 14.79
N SER A 198 -1.70 9.75 15.18
CA SER A 198 -2.99 9.90 15.86
C SER A 198 -2.86 10.56 17.24
N ALA A 199 -1.74 10.36 17.95
CA ALA A 199 -1.48 11.03 19.21
C ALA A 199 -1.18 12.52 18.98
N MET A 200 -0.35 12.86 18.00
CA MET A 200 -0.04 14.24 17.62
C MET A 200 -1.29 14.99 17.15
N LEU A 201 -2.07 14.43 16.21
CA LEU A 201 -3.33 15.03 15.74
C LEU A 201 -4.30 15.33 16.88
N ARG A 202 -4.39 14.41 17.87
CA ARG A 202 -5.22 14.62 19.07
C ARG A 202 -4.67 15.73 19.96
N ASN A 203 -3.35 15.77 20.19
CA ASN A 203 -2.72 16.77 21.04
C ASN A 203 -2.93 18.19 20.49
N HIS A 204 -2.96 18.33 19.17
CA HIS A 204 -3.20 19.60 18.47
C HIS A 204 -4.68 19.84 18.16
N GLY A 205 -5.60 18.96 18.57
CA GLY A 205 -7.06 19.14 18.41
C GLY A 205 -7.51 19.29 16.97
N VAL A 206 -6.87 18.59 16.04
CA VAL A 206 -7.07 18.74 14.58
C VAL A 206 -8.49 18.37 14.14
N ASP A 207 -9.19 17.53 14.90
CA ASP A 207 -10.59 17.13 14.62
C ASP A 207 -11.57 18.32 14.58
N ARG A 208 -11.25 19.44 15.23
CA ARG A 208 -12.05 20.67 15.18
C ARG A 208 -12.14 21.31 13.80
N PHE A 209 -11.17 21.02 12.96
CA PHE A 209 -11.00 21.65 11.65
C PHE A 209 -11.44 20.75 10.49
N HIS A 210 -11.95 19.55 10.78
CA HIS A 210 -12.45 18.61 9.78
C HIS A 210 -13.75 19.13 9.14
N PRO A 211 -14.09 18.66 7.93
CA PRO A 211 -15.32 19.03 7.25
C PRO A 211 -16.55 18.77 8.10
N SER A 212 -17.49 19.71 8.09
CA SER A 212 -18.81 19.52 8.73
C SER A 212 -19.62 18.41 8.06
N ASN A 213 -19.40 18.22 6.74
CA ASN A 213 -19.98 17.14 5.94
C ASN A 213 -18.83 16.37 5.24
N PRO A 214 -18.31 15.29 5.85
CA PRO A 214 -17.23 14.49 5.27
C PRO A 214 -17.59 13.85 3.93
N GLU A 215 -18.83 13.37 3.76
CA GLU A 215 -19.28 12.72 2.52
C GLU A 215 -19.27 13.71 1.34
N MET A 216 -19.76 14.92 1.59
CA MET A 216 -19.70 15.99 0.60
C MET A 216 -18.24 16.32 0.23
N ALA A 217 -17.36 16.47 1.22
CA ALA A 217 -15.96 16.76 0.99
C ALA A 217 -15.25 15.66 0.18
N GLU A 218 -15.54 14.38 0.46
CA GLU A 218 -15.01 13.26 -0.33
C GLU A 218 -15.54 13.25 -1.77
N LYS A 219 -16.81 13.59 -1.96
CA LYS A 219 -17.42 13.68 -3.29
C LYS A 219 -16.75 14.78 -4.13
N MET A 220 -16.36 15.91 -3.52
CA MET A 220 -15.70 17.01 -4.22
C MET A 220 -14.30 16.65 -4.73
N VAL A 221 -13.62 15.69 -4.12
CA VAL A 221 -12.33 15.17 -4.61
C VAL A 221 -12.47 14.51 -6.00
N ASN A 222 -13.65 13.98 -6.33
CA ASN A 222 -14.03 13.46 -7.66
C ASN A 222 -13.00 12.49 -8.28
N GLY A 223 -12.44 11.59 -7.48
CA GLY A 223 -11.42 10.64 -7.96
C GLY A 223 -9.99 11.20 -8.06
N GLY A 224 -9.76 12.48 -7.74
CA GLY A 224 -8.46 13.15 -7.80
C GLY A 224 -7.47 12.75 -6.70
N MET A 225 -7.78 11.75 -5.89
CA MET A 225 -6.85 11.22 -4.90
C MET A 225 -5.90 10.20 -5.51
N PHE A 226 -4.64 10.59 -5.66
CA PHE A 226 -3.55 9.73 -6.09
C PHE A 226 -2.40 9.79 -5.06
N GLY A 227 -1.62 8.70 -4.98
CA GLY A 227 -0.37 8.68 -4.21
C GLY A 227 0.77 9.43 -4.89
N GLY A 228 1.99 9.21 -4.40
CA GLY A 228 3.21 9.74 -5.03
C GLY A 228 3.50 9.10 -6.39
N ARG A 229 4.29 9.79 -7.20
CA ARG A 229 4.69 9.32 -8.54
C ARG A 229 5.81 8.29 -8.44
N PHE A 230 5.62 7.14 -9.11
CA PHE A 230 6.69 6.18 -9.41
C PHE A 230 6.77 6.02 -10.92
N ASP A 231 7.88 6.44 -11.50
CA ASP A 231 8.03 6.44 -12.93
C ASP A 231 9.52 6.33 -13.33
N THR A 232 9.82 5.74 -14.48
CA THR A 232 11.19 5.55 -14.95
C THR A 232 11.27 5.83 -16.44
N ARG A 233 12.16 6.72 -16.82
CA ARG A 233 12.41 7.09 -18.21
C ARG A 233 13.62 6.37 -18.80
N LEU A 234 14.64 6.09 -17.99
CA LEU A 234 15.87 5.46 -18.46
C LEU A 234 16.15 4.20 -17.67
N LEU A 235 16.39 3.10 -18.37
CA LEU A 235 16.81 1.80 -17.83
C LEU A 235 18.24 1.50 -18.21
N GLY A 236 18.89 0.65 -17.42
CA GLY A 236 20.23 0.15 -17.71
C GLY A 236 21.32 0.74 -16.83
N ILE A 237 22.56 0.66 -17.32
CA ILE A 237 23.74 1.00 -16.55
C ILE A 237 24.00 2.50 -16.61
N LEU A 238 24.21 3.10 -15.44
CA LEU A 238 24.62 4.48 -15.25
C LEU A 238 26.07 4.54 -14.73
N LYS A 239 26.90 5.38 -15.32
CA LYS A 239 28.29 5.55 -14.83
C LYS A 239 28.36 6.36 -13.55
N ALA A 240 27.61 7.44 -13.47
CA ALA A 240 27.49 8.31 -12.30
C ALA A 240 26.18 9.10 -12.38
N GLY A 241 25.83 9.80 -11.31
CA GLY A 241 24.67 10.69 -11.29
C GLY A 241 24.35 11.22 -9.91
N HIS A 242 23.17 11.81 -9.80
CA HIS A 242 22.74 12.54 -8.61
C HIS A 242 21.38 12.03 -8.15
N VAL A 243 21.14 12.11 -6.85
CA VAL A 243 19.87 11.81 -6.20
C VAL A 243 19.42 13.05 -5.45
N TYR A 244 18.21 13.48 -5.74
CA TYR A 244 17.53 14.55 -5.01
C TYR A 244 16.32 13.97 -4.31
N ASP A 245 16.13 14.32 -3.04
CA ASP A 245 14.99 13.87 -2.23
C ASP A 245 14.40 15.05 -1.44
N LEU A 246 13.07 15.15 -1.35
CA LEU A 246 12.44 16.25 -0.61
C LEU A 246 12.39 15.95 0.88
N ASN A 247 12.93 16.88 1.68
CA ASN A 247 12.92 16.77 3.14
C ASN A 247 11.50 16.69 3.71
N SER A 248 11.04 15.48 4.07
CA SER A 248 9.70 15.25 4.63
C SER A 248 8.60 15.91 3.77
N ALA A 249 8.53 15.56 2.48
CA ALA A 249 7.65 16.17 1.48
C ALA A 249 6.18 16.27 1.91
N TYR A 250 5.59 15.21 2.45
CA TYR A 250 4.19 15.23 2.89
C TYR A 250 3.93 16.09 4.12
N PRO A 251 4.78 16.07 5.18
CA PRO A 251 4.70 17.09 6.23
C PRO A 251 4.83 18.52 5.72
N ALA A 252 5.75 18.77 4.78
CA ALA A 252 5.92 20.09 4.17
C ALA A 252 4.65 20.59 3.48
N ALA A 253 4.04 19.74 2.66
CA ALA A 253 2.76 20.04 2.04
C ALA A 253 1.65 20.23 3.09
N GLY A 254 1.71 19.48 4.19
CA GLY A 254 0.70 19.48 5.25
C GLY A 254 0.56 20.81 5.97
N ILE A 255 1.67 21.54 6.19
CA ILE A 255 1.65 22.79 6.98
C ILE A 255 0.70 23.86 6.42
N GLU A 256 0.47 23.86 5.12
CA GLU A 256 -0.35 24.85 4.43
C GLU A 256 -1.82 24.44 4.26
N MET A 257 -2.21 23.23 4.73
CA MET A 257 -3.57 22.75 4.54
C MET A 257 -4.61 23.69 5.15
N PRO A 258 -5.67 24.06 4.39
CA PRO A 258 -6.69 24.97 4.88
C PRO A 258 -7.61 24.26 5.87
N CYS A 259 -8.23 25.05 6.74
CA CYS A 259 -9.33 24.58 7.56
C CYS A 259 -10.49 24.08 6.69
N MET A 260 -10.96 22.85 6.94
CA MET A 260 -12.11 22.28 6.23
C MET A 260 -13.45 22.49 6.97
N ARG A 261 -13.41 23.16 8.13
CA ARG A 261 -14.59 23.47 8.94
C ARG A 261 -15.26 24.79 8.52
N HIS A 262 -14.43 25.78 8.20
CA HIS A 262 -14.87 27.13 7.91
C HIS A 262 -14.56 27.46 6.45
N GLY A 263 -15.55 27.36 5.60
CA GLY A 263 -15.46 27.61 4.17
C GLY A 263 -16.62 26.97 3.42
N VAL A 264 -16.58 27.09 2.12
CA VAL A 264 -17.62 26.58 1.22
C VAL A 264 -17.00 25.90 0.00
N TRP A 265 -17.65 24.86 -0.49
CA TRP A 265 -17.36 24.28 -1.79
C TRP A 265 -18.12 25.00 -2.88
N THR A 266 -17.43 25.33 -3.97
CA THR A 266 -18.03 25.87 -5.20
C THR A 266 -17.69 24.94 -6.36
N THR A 267 -18.62 24.80 -7.31
CA THR A 267 -18.42 24.02 -8.53
C THR A 267 -18.55 24.91 -9.75
N HIS A 268 -17.54 24.90 -10.60
CA HIS A 268 -17.45 25.73 -11.79
C HIS A 268 -17.36 24.85 -13.05
N LYS A 269 -18.08 25.23 -14.11
CA LYS A 269 -17.91 24.68 -15.46
C LYS A 269 -16.99 25.60 -16.24
N ASN A 270 -16.01 25.00 -16.95
CA ASN A 270 -15.02 25.74 -17.76
C ASN A 270 -14.40 26.93 -16.98
N PRO A 271 -13.80 26.70 -15.79
CA PRO A 271 -13.24 27.79 -15.01
C PRO A 271 -12.08 28.46 -15.77
N THR A 272 -12.01 29.79 -15.64
CA THR A 272 -10.96 30.60 -16.26
C THR A 272 -9.80 30.92 -15.31
N SER A 273 -9.99 30.69 -14.00
CA SER A 273 -8.96 30.78 -12.95
C SER A 273 -8.80 29.44 -12.26
N ILE A 274 -7.60 29.14 -11.85
CA ILE A 274 -7.26 27.91 -11.12
C ILE A 274 -6.93 28.28 -9.69
N GLU A 275 -7.75 27.77 -8.77
CA GLU A 275 -7.55 27.94 -7.34
C GLU A 275 -6.77 26.77 -6.76
N ARG A 276 -5.84 27.05 -5.86
CA ARG A 276 -4.96 26.06 -5.23
C ARG A 276 -5.74 24.92 -4.59
N TRP A 277 -6.80 25.25 -3.85
CA TRP A 277 -7.62 24.28 -3.12
C TRP A 277 -8.75 23.73 -3.98
N GLY A 278 -8.44 23.43 -5.24
CA GLY A 278 -9.37 22.88 -6.22
C GLY A 278 -9.04 21.46 -6.64
N PHE A 279 -10.06 20.77 -7.18
CA PHE A 279 -10.00 19.53 -7.92
C PHE A 279 -10.62 19.78 -9.29
N TYR A 280 -9.84 19.64 -10.34
CA TYR A 280 -10.22 20.01 -11.69
C TYR A 280 -10.28 18.78 -12.60
N GLU A 281 -11.43 18.58 -13.24
CA GLU A 281 -11.56 17.62 -14.33
C GLU A 281 -11.01 18.28 -15.59
N CYS A 282 -10.04 17.63 -16.21
CA CYS A 282 -9.37 18.16 -17.39
C CYS A 282 -9.00 17.07 -18.39
N ALA A 283 -8.84 17.47 -19.65
CA ALA A 283 -8.22 16.68 -20.70
C ALA A 283 -6.88 17.31 -21.06
N TRP A 284 -5.88 16.48 -21.40
CA TRP A 284 -4.55 16.95 -21.71
C TRP A 284 -3.87 16.17 -22.80
N GLU A 285 -2.91 16.82 -23.46
CA GLU A 285 -1.94 16.24 -24.36
C GLU A 285 -0.59 16.94 -24.12
N GLY A 286 0.47 16.18 -23.79
CA GLY A 286 1.78 16.76 -23.55
C GLY A 286 2.53 16.11 -22.38
N GLY A 287 3.43 16.89 -21.77
CA GLY A 287 4.30 16.44 -20.67
C GLY A 287 5.60 15.80 -21.16
N GLY A 288 5.90 15.86 -22.46
CA GLY A 288 7.14 15.36 -23.05
C GLY A 288 7.40 13.90 -22.72
N ASP A 289 8.64 13.60 -22.31
CA ASP A 289 9.07 12.23 -21.97
C ASP A 289 8.43 11.65 -20.70
N TRP A 290 7.63 12.44 -19.96
CA TRP A 290 7.15 12.03 -18.65
C TRP A 290 5.63 11.88 -18.54
N GLY A 291 4.84 12.54 -19.39
CA GLY A 291 3.40 12.69 -19.21
C GLY A 291 3.06 13.65 -18.07
N LEU A 292 1.89 14.26 -18.09
CA LEU A 292 1.50 15.29 -17.13
C LEU A 292 0.91 14.71 -15.84
N PHE A 293 -0.25 14.10 -15.93
CA PHE A 293 -1.08 13.79 -14.80
C PHE A 293 -1.34 12.29 -14.62
N PRO A 294 -1.62 11.85 -13.38
CA PRO A 294 -1.90 10.45 -13.10
C PRO A 294 -3.27 10.04 -13.63
N VAL A 295 -3.34 8.83 -14.17
CA VAL A 295 -4.59 8.12 -14.40
C VAL A 295 -4.57 6.78 -13.69
N ARG A 296 -5.74 6.19 -13.47
CA ARG A 296 -5.89 4.88 -12.84
C ARG A 296 -6.55 3.92 -13.82
N ASP A 297 -5.92 2.78 -14.04
CA ASP A 297 -6.51 1.72 -14.87
C ASP A 297 -7.60 0.93 -14.11
N GLN A 298 -8.20 -0.06 -14.78
CA GLN A 298 -9.25 -0.89 -14.20
C GLN A 298 -8.77 -1.77 -13.04
N GLN A 299 -7.47 -2.08 -13.00
CA GLN A 299 -6.82 -2.85 -11.94
C GLN A 299 -6.36 -1.96 -10.77
N GLY A 300 -6.54 -0.64 -10.87
CA GLY A 300 -6.14 0.32 -9.86
C GLY A 300 -4.68 0.79 -9.96
N ASN A 301 -3.93 0.39 -11.00
CA ASN A 301 -2.56 0.85 -11.20
C ASN A 301 -2.55 2.31 -11.65
N ILE A 302 -1.60 3.08 -11.13
CA ILE A 302 -1.41 4.50 -11.46
C ILE A 302 -0.27 4.61 -12.47
N TRP A 303 -0.48 5.42 -13.50
CA TRP A 303 0.51 5.71 -14.54
C TRP A 303 0.28 7.08 -15.15
N TYR A 304 1.21 7.58 -15.95
CA TYR A 304 1.26 8.94 -16.49
C TYR A 304 1.33 8.90 -18.02
N PRO A 305 0.18 8.90 -18.72
CA PRO A 305 0.14 8.86 -20.18
C PRO A 305 0.53 10.20 -20.81
N ALA A 306 0.89 10.18 -22.09
CA ALA A 306 1.16 11.37 -22.86
C ALA A 306 -0.09 12.22 -23.11
N ASN A 307 -1.26 11.58 -23.16
CA ASN A 307 -2.57 12.23 -23.30
C ASN A 307 -3.60 11.52 -22.41
N GLY A 308 -4.61 12.23 -21.91
CA GLY A 308 -5.62 11.62 -21.07
C GLY A 308 -6.68 12.59 -20.56
N GLU A 309 -7.59 12.07 -19.76
CA GLU A 309 -8.61 12.82 -19.04
C GLU A 309 -8.59 12.39 -17.57
N GLY A 310 -8.81 13.32 -16.65
CA GLY A 310 -8.82 13.00 -15.23
C GLY A 310 -9.07 14.19 -14.33
N THR A 311 -9.19 13.89 -13.03
CA THR A 311 -9.25 14.91 -12.00
C THR A 311 -7.89 15.10 -11.36
N VAL A 312 -7.42 16.33 -11.33
CA VAL A 312 -6.12 16.73 -10.78
C VAL A 312 -6.30 17.84 -9.74
N THR A 313 -5.27 18.05 -8.92
CA THR A 313 -5.30 19.17 -7.95
C THR A 313 -4.99 20.50 -8.63
N GLY A 314 -5.43 21.60 -8.03
CA GLY A 314 -5.18 22.94 -8.58
C GLY A 314 -3.69 23.24 -8.75
N GLU A 315 -2.83 22.81 -7.84
CA GLU A 315 -1.38 23.01 -7.94
C GLU A 315 -0.75 22.23 -9.11
N GLU A 316 -1.13 20.97 -9.33
CA GLU A 316 -0.65 20.20 -10.47
C GLU A 316 -1.09 20.84 -11.80
N LEU A 317 -2.35 21.27 -11.87
CA LEU A 317 -2.90 21.92 -13.03
C LEU A 317 -2.20 23.25 -13.31
N GLN A 318 -1.99 24.09 -12.29
CA GLN A 318 -1.31 25.38 -12.44
C GLN A 318 0.11 25.23 -12.97
N VAL A 319 0.87 24.27 -12.44
CA VAL A 319 2.24 23.96 -12.93
C VAL A 319 2.24 23.59 -14.42
N ALA A 320 1.27 22.79 -14.86
CA ALA A 320 1.19 22.41 -16.28
C ALA A 320 0.82 23.60 -17.18
N LEU A 321 -0.12 24.45 -16.75
CA LEU A 321 -0.53 25.65 -17.49
C LEU A 321 0.60 26.68 -17.54
N ASP A 322 1.30 26.92 -16.44
CA ASP A 322 2.45 27.84 -16.38
C ASP A 322 3.61 27.39 -17.30
N ALA A 323 3.75 26.08 -17.50
CA ALA A 323 4.70 25.51 -18.44
C ALA A 323 4.18 25.44 -19.90
N GLY A 324 3.03 26.06 -20.20
CA GLY A 324 2.46 26.13 -21.53
C GLY A 324 1.97 24.79 -22.09
N GLN A 325 1.63 23.83 -21.21
CA GLN A 325 1.13 22.54 -21.63
C GLN A 325 -0.31 22.63 -22.17
N ASN A 326 -0.65 21.78 -23.14
CA ASN A 326 -1.98 21.73 -23.72
C ASN A 326 -2.95 21.01 -22.78
N VAL A 327 -3.69 21.78 -21.97
CA VAL A 327 -4.67 21.28 -21.00
C VAL A 327 -5.99 22.01 -21.15
N GLN A 328 -7.06 21.28 -21.41
CA GLN A 328 -8.42 21.78 -21.42
C GLN A 328 -9.08 21.50 -20.07
N VAL A 329 -9.49 22.54 -19.36
CA VAL A 329 -10.20 22.41 -18.08
C VAL A 329 -11.70 22.34 -18.33
N LEU A 330 -12.34 21.28 -17.86
CA LEU A 330 -13.77 20.99 -18.11
C LEU A 330 -14.65 21.44 -16.94
N SER A 331 -14.21 21.17 -15.72
CA SER A 331 -14.92 21.57 -14.50
C SER A 331 -13.96 21.69 -13.32
N GLY A 332 -14.37 22.36 -12.25
CA GLY A 332 -13.61 22.46 -11.01
C GLY A 332 -14.49 22.47 -9.78
N ASN A 333 -14.11 21.70 -8.76
CA ASN A 333 -14.64 21.76 -7.41
C ASN A 333 -13.62 22.47 -6.54
N VAL A 334 -13.96 23.64 -6.03
CA VAL A 334 -13.02 24.51 -5.32
C VAL A 334 -13.48 24.73 -3.88
N TRP A 335 -12.57 24.55 -2.94
CA TRP A 335 -12.76 24.92 -1.55
C TRP A 335 -12.33 26.38 -1.34
N ILE A 336 -13.24 27.20 -0.89
CA ILE A 336 -12.99 28.61 -0.52
C ILE A 336 -12.94 28.69 1.01
N PRO A 337 -11.73 28.81 1.62
CA PRO A 337 -11.61 29.01 3.07
C PRO A 337 -12.25 30.34 3.51
N ALA A 338 -12.93 30.34 4.65
CA ALA A 338 -13.47 31.56 5.29
C ALA A 338 -12.68 31.92 6.56
N CYS A 339 -11.49 31.36 6.76
CA CYS A 339 -10.61 31.66 7.88
C CYS A 339 -9.16 31.33 7.55
N ASP A 340 -8.22 31.83 8.33
CA ASP A 340 -6.77 31.65 8.15
C ASP A 340 -6.18 30.51 9.02
N HIS A 341 -7.00 29.56 9.46
CA HIS A 341 -6.50 28.43 10.22
C HIS A 341 -5.75 27.45 9.30
N HIS A 342 -4.55 27.07 9.70
CA HIS A 342 -3.74 26.00 9.12
C HIS A 342 -3.61 24.85 10.13
N PRO A 343 -4.54 23.88 10.13
CA PRO A 343 -4.66 22.87 11.19
C PRO A 343 -3.45 21.96 11.38
N LEU A 344 -2.54 21.93 10.45
CA LEU A 344 -1.35 21.08 10.45
C LEU A 344 -0.03 21.89 10.48
N ASP A 345 -0.06 23.22 10.73
CA ASP A 345 1.11 24.10 10.80
C ASP A 345 2.14 23.66 11.85
N TRP A 346 1.69 23.08 12.96
CA TRP A 346 2.52 22.50 14.01
C TRP A 346 3.52 21.43 13.51
N LEU A 347 3.31 20.87 12.32
CA LEU A 347 4.25 19.92 11.70
C LEU A 347 5.64 20.54 11.51
N GLU A 348 5.70 21.83 11.24
CA GLU A 348 6.97 22.54 11.09
C GLU A 348 7.76 22.59 12.41
N ASP A 349 7.09 22.85 13.53
CA ASP A 349 7.73 22.90 14.84
C ASP A 349 8.25 21.51 15.26
N ILE A 350 7.47 20.48 15.02
CA ILE A 350 7.91 19.09 15.26
C ILE A 350 9.09 18.73 14.36
N TYR A 351 9.10 19.19 13.10
CA TYR A 351 10.25 18.99 12.23
C TYR A 351 11.50 19.71 12.75
N LYS A 352 11.39 20.99 13.15
CA LYS A 352 12.50 21.75 13.77
C LYS A 352 13.03 21.06 15.03
N GLN A 353 12.13 20.59 15.90
CA GLN A 353 12.52 19.82 17.09
C GLN A 353 13.27 18.54 16.72
N ARG A 354 12.81 17.80 15.71
CA ARG A 354 13.50 16.61 15.20
C ARG A 354 14.90 16.93 14.68
N VAL A 355 15.06 18.01 13.93
CA VAL A 355 16.35 18.44 13.38
C VAL A 355 17.31 18.86 14.50
N SER A 356 16.81 19.55 15.54
CA SER A 356 17.64 19.99 16.67
C SER A 356 18.23 18.81 17.46
N PHE A 357 17.56 17.65 17.51
CA PHE A 357 18.10 16.44 18.12
C PHE A 357 19.16 15.75 17.25
N GLY A 358 19.14 15.96 15.93
CA GLY A 358 20.00 15.26 14.99
C GLY A 358 19.50 13.87 14.57
N LYS A 359 20.02 13.37 13.45
CA LYS A 359 19.57 12.11 12.83
C LYS A 359 19.82 10.85 13.69
N GLN A 360 20.84 10.89 14.55
CA GLN A 360 21.28 9.75 15.38
C GLN A 360 20.57 9.69 16.74
N ASP A 361 19.97 10.78 17.19
CA ASP A 361 19.25 10.81 18.47
C ASP A 361 17.96 9.98 18.38
N LYS A 362 17.78 9.08 19.34
CA LYS A 362 16.58 8.23 19.42
C LYS A 362 15.27 9.03 19.48
N ARG A 363 15.28 10.25 20.05
CA ARG A 363 14.13 11.16 20.12
C ARG A 363 13.66 11.64 18.74
N SER A 364 14.54 11.68 17.75
CA SER A 364 14.20 11.99 16.36
C SER A 364 13.27 10.95 15.74
N LYS A 365 13.36 9.67 16.14
CA LYS A 365 12.64 8.55 15.51
C LYS A 365 11.13 8.64 15.70
N PRO A 366 10.58 8.77 16.93
CA PRO A 366 9.14 8.95 17.15
C PRO A 366 8.56 10.16 16.42
N LEU A 367 9.29 11.28 16.43
CA LEU A 367 8.87 12.50 15.72
C LEU A 367 8.77 12.23 14.21
N LYS A 368 9.81 11.63 13.61
CA LYS A 368 9.80 11.25 12.20
C LYS A 368 8.65 10.31 11.84
N PHE A 369 8.41 9.28 12.65
CA PHE A 369 7.34 8.32 12.41
C PHE A 369 5.96 8.99 12.50
N GLY A 370 5.79 9.89 13.48
CA GLY A 370 4.56 10.63 13.67
C GLY A 370 4.23 11.53 12.48
N ILE A 371 5.11 12.50 12.19
CA ILE A 371 4.83 13.51 11.14
C ILE A 371 4.65 12.88 9.75
N ASN A 372 5.48 11.91 9.38
CA ASN A 372 5.38 11.25 8.07
C ASN A 372 4.11 10.37 7.94
N SER A 373 3.49 10.00 9.06
CA SER A 373 2.27 9.19 9.06
C SER A 373 0.97 10.01 9.12
N VAL A 374 1.04 11.34 9.27
CA VAL A 374 -0.14 12.23 9.33
C VAL A 374 -0.94 12.14 8.03
N TYR A 375 -0.30 12.24 6.88
CA TYR A 375 -0.93 12.05 5.59
C TYR A 375 -1.71 10.72 5.51
N GLY A 376 -1.07 9.61 5.93
CA GLY A 376 -1.69 8.30 5.93
C GLY A 376 -2.95 8.22 6.81
N LYS A 377 -3.04 9.03 7.87
CA LYS A 377 -4.24 9.16 8.70
C LYS A 377 -5.36 9.90 7.99
N CYS A 378 -5.04 10.95 7.25
CA CYS A 378 -6.01 11.66 6.42
C CYS A 378 -6.54 10.78 5.27
N ALA A 379 -5.72 9.87 4.73
CA ALA A 379 -6.05 8.95 3.65
C ALA A 379 -6.65 7.60 4.11
N GLU A 380 -6.78 7.36 5.41
CA GLU A 380 -7.21 6.07 5.96
C GLU A 380 -8.59 5.68 5.41
N ARG A 381 -8.74 4.42 4.96
CA ARG A 381 -9.99 3.94 4.35
C ARG A 381 -11.12 3.88 5.38
N PRO A 382 -12.37 4.11 4.98
CA PRO A 382 -13.53 3.86 5.84
C PRO A 382 -13.51 2.45 6.43
N HIS A 383 -14.11 2.29 7.61
CA HIS A 383 -14.37 0.99 8.19
C HIS A 383 -15.36 0.18 7.33
N GLU A 384 -15.44 -1.13 7.52
CA GLU A 384 -16.35 -1.99 6.77
C GLU A 384 -17.83 -1.58 6.90
N ASP A 385 -18.21 -1.02 8.04
CA ASP A 385 -19.54 -0.46 8.29
C ASP A 385 -19.76 0.93 7.66
N GLY A 386 -18.82 1.38 6.82
CA GLY A 386 -18.86 2.66 6.13
C GLY A 386 -18.49 3.88 6.97
N ARG A 387 -18.25 3.73 8.29
CA ARG A 387 -17.87 4.86 9.15
C ARG A 387 -16.48 5.38 8.79
N PRO A 388 -16.33 6.70 8.60
CA PRO A 388 -15.01 7.26 8.33
C PRO A 388 -14.12 7.16 9.58
N PRO A 389 -12.83 6.82 9.43
CA PRO A 389 -11.85 6.93 10.52
C PRO A 389 -11.78 8.36 11.06
N LYS A 390 -11.50 8.49 12.36
CA LYS A 390 -11.51 9.78 13.07
C LYS A 390 -10.72 10.90 12.37
N TRP A 391 -9.59 10.55 11.76
CA TRP A 391 -8.67 11.52 11.17
C TRP A 391 -8.77 11.61 9.65
N ARG A 392 -9.77 10.93 9.07
CA ARG A 392 -9.96 10.93 7.63
C ARG A 392 -10.38 12.32 7.14
N CYS A 393 -9.59 12.86 6.23
CA CYS A 393 -9.89 14.08 5.48
C CYS A 393 -9.32 13.90 4.07
N LEU A 394 -10.12 13.37 3.16
CA LEU A 394 -9.66 13.00 1.83
C LEU A 394 -9.17 14.20 1.00
N PRO A 395 -9.77 15.41 1.08
CA PRO A 395 -9.21 16.59 0.44
C PRO A 395 -7.78 16.88 0.89
N TRP A 396 -7.49 16.92 2.20
CA TRP A 396 -6.12 17.11 2.68
C TRP A 396 -5.17 16.06 2.14
N ALA A 397 -5.57 14.79 2.19
CA ALA A 397 -4.73 13.70 1.68
C ALA A 397 -4.41 13.88 0.19
N ALA A 398 -5.39 14.30 -0.61
CA ALA A 398 -5.24 14.52 -2.04
C ALA A 398 -4.35 15.74 -2.35
N TRP A 399 -4.55 16.86 -1.63
CA TRP A 399 -3.71 18.06 -1.82
C TRP A 399 -2.28 17.86 -1.34
N ILE A 400 -2.05 17.15 -0.22
CA ILE A 400 -0.69 16.82 0.27
C ILE A 400 0.09 16.04 -0.78
N THR A 401 -0.50 15.01 -1.35
CA THR A 401 0.17 14.24 -2.40
C THR A 401 0.21 14.98 -3.74
N GLY A 402 -0.81 15.78 -4.04
CA GLY A 402 -0.88 16.66 -5.20
C GLY A 402 0.22 17.71 -5.20
N HIS A 403 0.46 18.36 -4.06
CA HIS A 403 1.58 19.31 -3.89
C HIS A 403 2.93 18.64 -4.21
N THR A 404 3.20 17.48 -3.60
CA THR A 404 4.46 16.75 -3.88
C THR A 404 4.57 16.39 -5.36
N ARG A 405 3.48 15.91 -6.01
CA ARG A 405 3.49 15.64 -7.45
C ARG A 405 3.66 16.90 -8.29
N ALA A 406 3.12 18.05 -7.86
CA ALA A 406 3.31 19.33 -8.54
C ALA A 406 4.77 19.79 -8.52
N VAL A 407 5.46 19.66 -7.37
CA VAL A 407 6.91 19.93 -7.26
C VAL A 407 7.72 19.02 -8.19
N ILE A 408 7.42 17.72 -8.19
CA ILE A 408 8.06 16.76 -9.11
C ILE A 408 7.73 17.10 -10.56
N LEU A 409 6.46 17.37 -10.91
CA LEU A 409 6.04 17.72 -12.27
C LEU A 409 6.78 18.97 -12.78
N LYS A 410 6.89 20.01 -11.95
CA LYS A 410 7.67 21.22 -12.28
C LYS A 410 9.11 20.85 -12.65
N THR A 411 9.76 20.00 -11.86
CA THR A 411 11.13 19.56 -12.13
C THR A 411 11.23 18.76 -13.44
N LEU A 412 10.25 17.88 -13.71
CA LEU A 412 10.20 17.09 -14.93
C LEU A 412 9.97 17.94 -16.19
N LEU A 413 9.16 18.99 -16.10
CA LEU A 413 8.90 19.88 -17.24
C LEU A 413 10.10 20.74 -17.59
N TRP A 414 10.95 21.08 -16.62
CA TRP A 414 12.14 21.91 -16.84
C TRP A 414 13.42 21.09 -17.12
N TYR A 415 13.56 19.92 -16.46
CA TYR A 415 14.80 19.15 -16.47
C TYR A 415 14.58 17.68 -16.82
N GLY A 416 13.45 17.34 -17.47
CA GLY A 416 13.02 15.97 -17.69
C GLY A 416 14.01 15.09 -18.46
N GLU A 417 14.82 15.67 -19.35
CA GLU A 417 15.85 14.95 -20.08
C GLU A 417 16.99 14.46 -19.16
N ALA A 418 17.31 15.20 -18.11
CA ALA A 418 18.29 14.80 -17.13
C ALA A 418 17.76 13.79 -16.12
N VAL A 419 16.44 13.73 -15.91
CA VAL A 419 15.83 12.84 -14.94
C VAL A 419 15.74 11.42 -15.51
N VAL A 420 16.19 10.47 -14.71
CA VAL A 420 16.23 9.03 -15.01
C VAL A 420 14.99 8.32 -14.46
N ALA A 421 14.69 8.57 -13.19
CA ALA A 421 13.60 7.94 -12.48
C ALA A 421 13.04 8.85 -11.38
N VAL A 422 11.78 8.63 -11.04
CA VAL A 422 11.04 9.29 -9.96
C VAL A 422 10.57 8.24 -8.96
N ALA A 423 10.74 8.51 -7.67
CA ALA A 423 10.30 7.64 -6.60
C ALA A 423 9.64 8.46 -5.48
N THR A 424 8.36 8.75 -5.62
CA THR A 424 7.50 9.53 -4.73
C THR A 424 7.90 11.00 -4.61
N ASP A 425 8.88 11.30 -3.81
CA ASP A 425 9.42 12.61 -3.44
C ASP A 425 10.91 12.76 -3.79
N GLY A 426 11.47 11.74 -4.45
CA GLY A 426 12.84 11.73 -4.92
C GLY A 426 12.97 11.53 -6.43
N ILE A 427 14.06 12.05 -6.99
CA ILE A 427 14.45 11.89 -8.38
C ILE A 427 15.90 11.42 -8.50
N ILE A 428 16.17 10.62 -9.52
CA ILE A 428 17.52 10.24 -9.93
C ILE A 428 17.82 10.97 -11.24
N THR A 429 19.02 11.58 -11.35
CA THR A 429 19.40 12.37 -12.51
C THR A 429 20.79 11.99 -13.01
N THR A 430 21.04 12.24 -14.31
CA THR A 430 22.36 12.02 -14.94
C THR A 430 23.32 13.19 -14.78
N GLN A 431 22.81 14.35 -14.38
CA GLN A 431 23.59 15.57 -14.15
C GLN A 431 23.05 16.33 -12.95
N GLU A 432 23.88 17.21 -12.41
CA GLU A 432 23.47 18.09 -11.32
C GLU A 432 22.41 19.09 -11.81
N LEU A 433 21.40 19.32 -10.96
CA LEU A 433 20.31 20.25 -11.24
C LEU A 433 20.39 21.46 -10.31
N PRO A 434 20.05 22.68 -10.78
CA PRO A 434 20.05 23.89 -9.97
C PRO A 434 18.81 23.97 -9.05
N LEU A 435 18.61 22.94 -8.24
CA LEU A 435 17.51 22.88 -7.27
C LEU A 435 17.91 23.51 -5.94
N PRO A 436 16.97 24.10 -5.18
CA PRO A 436 17.23 24.72 -3.89
C PRO A 436 17.50 23.68 -2.80
N VAL A 437 18.77 23.29 -2.65
CA VAL A 437 19.21 22.29 -1.67
C VAL A 437 19.39 22.95 -0.30
N SER A 438 18.71 22.45 0.72
CA SER A 438 18.91 22.86 2.11
C SER A 438 18.31 21.85 3.10
N GLY A 439 18.62 21.99 4.41
CA GLY A 439 18.01 21.18 5.47
C GLY A 439 16.61 21.62 5.90
N ARG A 440 15.95 22.55 5.20
CA ARG A 440 14.60 23.02 5.53
C ARG A 440 13.54 21.96 5.16
N LEU A 441 12.42 22.01 5.85
CA LEU A 441 11.25 21.21 5.53
C LEU A 441 10.79 21.50 4.08
N GLY A 442 10.60 20.44 3.27
CA GLY A 442 10.20 20.55 1.87
C GLY A 442 11.29 20.98 0.87
N ALA A 443 12.51 21.34 1.35
CA ALA A 443 13.62 21.60 0.45
C ALA A 443 14.27 20.31 -0.03
N TRP A 444 15.03 20.39 -1.13
CA TRP A 444 15.76 19.26 -1.66
C TRP A 444 16.97 18.91 -0.78
N GLU A 445 17.19 17.62 -0.52
CA GLU A 445 18.48 17.03 -0.16
C GLU A 445 19.14 16.52 -1.44
N HIS A 446 20.48 16.58 -1.51
CA HIS A 446 21.27 16.14 -2.66
C HIS A 446 22.34 15.14 -2.21
N SER A 447 22.55 14.12 -3.02
CA SER A 447 23.67 13.19 -2.92
C SER A 447 24.06 12.67 -4.30
N GLU A 448 25.31 12.21 -4.43
CA GLU A 448 25.87 11.66 -5.66
C GLU A 448 26.05 10.15 -5.56
N PHE A 449 26.13 9.49 -6.71
CA PHE A 449 26.54 8.10 -6.84
C PHE A 449 27.54 7.96 -8.02
N LYS A 450 28.42 6.97 -7.92
CA LYS A 450 29.48 6.71 -8.94
C LYS A 450 29.10 5.62 -9.92
N SER A 451 28.14 4.78 -9.58
CA SER A 451 27.75 3.64 -10.39
C SER A 451 26.29 3.28 -10.10
N GLY A 452 25.48 3.15 -11.14
CA GLY A 452 24.05 2.82 -11.04
C GLY A 452 23.62 1.73 -12.00
N LEU A 453 22.55 1.02 -11.61
CA LEU A 453 21.74 0.18 -12.49
C LEU A 453 20.28 0.44 -12.21
N ILE A 454 19.56 0.92 -13.19
CA ILE A 454 18.10 1.12 -13.12
C ILE A 454 17.43 -0.07 -13.78
N VAL A 455 16.65 -0.81 -13.00
CA VAL A 455 16.00 -2.05 -13.41
C VAL A 455 14.57 -1.80 -13.89
N THR A 456 13.76 -1.18 -13.04
CA THR A 456 12.35 -0.85 -13.33
C THR A 456 11.83 0.13 -12.27
N ASN A 457 10.54 0.49 -12.31
CA ASN A 457 9.94 1.44 -11.36
C ASN A 457 10.16 1.03 -9.90
N GLY A 458 11.03 1.79 -9.20
CA GLY A 458 11.35 1.57 -7.79
C GLY A 458 12.29 0.38 -7.52
N VAL A 459 12.94 -0.16 -8.55
CA VAL A 459 14.01 -1.18 -8.43
C VAL A 459 15.28 -0.66 -9.07
N TYR A 460 16.28 -0.37 -8.24
CA TYR A 460 17.57 0.17 -8.71
C TYR A 460 18.71 -0.07 -7.70
N PHE A 461 19.92 -0.01 -8.20
CA PHE A 461 21.17 -0.10 -7.46
C PHE A 461 21.97 1.18 -7.71
N LEU A 462 22.37 1.88 -6.64
CA LEU A 462 23.22 3.08 -6.71
C LEU A 462 24.34 2.92 -5.70
N ASP A 463 25.57 2.70 -6.18
CA ASP A 463 26.69 2.23 -5.38
C ASP A 463 26.28 1.04 -4.50
N GLU A 464 26.41 1.14 -3.17
CA GLU A 464 26.00 0.12 -2.20
C GLU A 464 24.50 0.18 -1.83
N LYS A 465 23.77 1.22 -2.29
CA LYS A 465 22.34 1.35 -1.99
C LYS A 465 21.52 0.51 -2.93
N VAL A 466 20.71 -0.38 -2.38
CA VAL A 466 19.74 -1.20 -3.11
C VAL A 466 18.34 -0.77 -2.76
N ARG A 467 17.52 -0.55 -3.77
CA ARG A 467 16.07 -0.37 -3.62
C ARG A 467 15.33 -1.45 -4.39
N THR A 468 14.40 -2.10 -3.70
CA THR A 468 13.58 -3.16 -4.26
C THR A 468 12.11 -2.89 -3.93
N ARG A 469 11.30 -2.73 -4.95
CA ARG A 469 9.85 -2.59 -4.78
C ARG A 469 9.19 -3.93 -4.99
N GLY A 470 8.60 -4.47 -3.88
CA GLY A 470 7.78 -5.67 -3.95
C GLY A 470 8.53 -7.01 -3.73
N PHE A 471 9.82 -6.99 -3.44
CA PHE A 471 10.60 -8.14 -2.97
C PHE A 471 11.68 -7.71 -1.98
N GLY A 472 12.23 -8.67 -1.22
CA GLY A 472 13.25 -8.37 -0.20
C GLY A 472 14.61 -8.04 -0.79
N SER A 473 15.28 -6.99 -0.28
CA SER A 473 16.61 -6.57 -0.77
C SER A 473 17.69 -7.65 -0.61
N LYS A 474 17.54 -8.57 0.35
CA LYS A 474 18.46 -9.71 0.52
C LYS A 474 18.52 -10.63 -0.70
N HIS A 475 17.53 -10.59 -1.57
CA HIS A 475 17.45 -11.37 -2.80
C HIS A 475 17.85 -10.57 -4.05
N ALA A 476 18.36 -9.36 -3.88
CA ALA A 476 18.75 -8.47 -4.97
C ALA A 476 20.27 -8.36 -5.05
N GLU A 477 20.89 -9.26 -5.80
CA GLU A 477 22.31 -9.21 -6.13
C GLU A 477 22.52 -8.41 -7.41
N ARG A 478 23.21 -7.26 -7.32
CA ARG A 478 23.46 -6.37 -8.44
C ARG A 478 24.08 -7.09 -9.65
N THR A 479 25.04 -7.97 -9.42
CA THR A 479 25.76 -8.72 -10.47
C THR A 479 24.84 -9.60 -11.31
N ILE A 480 23.80 -10.19 -10.70
CA ILE A 480 22.80 -11.00 -11.41
C ILE A 480 21.96 -10.12 -12.32
N PHE A 481 21.50 -8.97 -11.83
CA PHE A 481 20.72 -8.02 -12.62
C PHE A 481 21.53 -7.38 -13.74
N GLU A 482 22.82 -7.03 -13.52
CA GLU A 482 23.70 -6.52 -14.56
C GLU A 482 23.96 -7.55 -15.65
N ARG A 483 24.16 -8.83 -15.29
CA ARG A 483 24.30 -9.92 -16.26
C ARG A 483 23.04 -10.08 -17.11
N ALA A 484 21.87 -10.12 -16.48
CA ALA A 484 20.61 -10.23 -17.20
C ALA A 484 20.37 -9.03 -18.14
N TRP A 485 20.75 -7.83 -17.72
CA TRP A 485 20.70 -6.63 -18.58
C TRP A 485 21.65 -6.76 -19.79
N LYS A 486 22.91 -7.15 -19.59
CA LYS A 486 23.89 -7.30 -20.67
C LYS A 486 23.50 -8.38 -21.67
N GLN A 487 22.81 -9.44 -21.24
CA GLN A 487 22.38 -10.55 -22.10
C GLN A 487 21.05 -10.26 -22.83
N GLY A 488 20.09 -9.65 -22.17
CA GLY A 488 18.74 -9.49 -22.69
C GLY A 488 18.28 -8.03 -22.91
N GLY A 489 19.06 -7.05 -22.44
CA GLY A 489 18.68 -5.63 -22.49
C GLY A 489 17.31 -5.42 -21.79
N ILE A 490 16.47 -4.60 -22.41
CA ILE A 490 15.13 -4.30 -21.93
C ILE A 490 14.19 -5.54 -21.87
N ARG A 491 14.50 -6.59 -22.62
CA ARG A 491 13.77 -7.87 -22.61
C ARG A 491 14.29 -8.85 -21.57
N GLY A 492 15.36 -8.49 -20.85
CA GLY A 492 15.93 -9.29 -19.79
C GLY A 492 15.00 -9.39 -18.59
N SER A 493 15.15 -10.46 -17.84
CA SER A 493 14.48 -10.65 -16.56
C SER A 493 15.36 -11.38 -15.57
N VAL A 494 15.04 -11.24 -14.29
CA VAL A 494 15.69 -11.97 -13.20
C VAL A 494 14.63 -12.70 -12.40
N LEU A 495 14.80 -14.01 -12.22
CA LEU A 495 13.94 -14.78 -11.34
C LEU A 495 14.47 -14.68 -9.90
N VAL A 496 13.71 -14.03 -9.05
CA VAL A 496 13.96 -13.92 -7.62
C VAL A 496 13.04 -14.91 -6.89
N ALA A 497 13.59 -15.82 -6.12
CA ALA A 497 12.79 -16.74 -5.31
C ALA A 497 12.86 -16.34 -3.84
N GLU A 498 11.73 -16.02 -3.27
CA GLU A 498 11.60 -15.72 -1.84
C GLU A 498 10.83 -16.84 -1.15
N GLU A 499 11.39 -17.33 -0.05
CA GLU A 499 10.64 -18.17 0.84
C GLU A 499 9.69 -17.31 1.68
N LYS A 500 8.42 -17.65 1.66
CA LYS A 500 7.38 -16.87 2.33
C LYS A 500 6.44 -17.79 3.10
N PHE A 501 6.20 -17.41 4.34
CA PHE A 501 5.14 -18.01 5.12
C PHE A 501 3.77 -17.64 4.53
N ILE A 502 2.92 -18.63 4.29
CA ILE A 502 1.59 -18.45 3.70
C ILE A 502 0.59 -18.07 4.79
N THR A 503 0.30 -16.80 4.86
CA THR A 503 -0.69 -16.23 5.78
C THR A 503 -2.12 -16.42 5.27
N ILE A 504 -3.10 -16.24 6.15
CA ILE A 504 -4.53 -16.27 5.84
C ILE A 504 -4.90 -15.44 4.59
N GLY A 505 -4.34 -14.23 4.43
CA GLY A 505 -4.62 -13.39 3.27
C GLY A 505 -4.13 -13.98 1.95
N ARG A 506 -3.06 -14.77 1.96
CA ARG A 506 -2.59 -15.49 0.78
C ARG A 506 -3.41 -16.75 0.53
N ALA A 507 -3.77 -17.47 1.58
CA ALA A 507 -4.61 -18.65 1.48
C ALA A 507 -6.00 -18.32 0.91
N CYS A 508 -6.64 -17.25 1.37
CA CYS A 508 -7.93 -16.79 0.85
C CYS A 508 -7.89 -16.32 -0.62
N ASN A 509 -6.72 -15.90 -1.12
CA ASN A 509 -6.54 -15.50 -2.52
C ASN A 509 -5.84 -16.58 -3.38
N GLY A 510 -5.64 -17.78 -2.86
CA GLY A 510 -4.97 -18.90 -3.51
C GLY A 510 -5.54 -20.25 -3.07
N SER A 511 -4.74 -21.07 -2.35
CA SER A 511 -5.18 -22.36 -1.79
C SER A 511 -4.98 -22.40 -0.28
N PHE A 512 -5.97 -22.94 0.45
CA PHE A 512 -5.85 -23.22 1.88
C PHE A 512 -4.91 -24.39 2.19
N ASP A 513 -4.62 -25.27 1.23
CA ASP A 513 -3.65 -26.39 1.40
C ASP A 513 -2.23 -25.88 1.70
N ASP A 514 -1.92 -24.67 1.22
CA ASP A 514 -0.64 -24.01 1.47
C ASP A 514 -0.60 -23.21 2.79
N TRP A 515 -1.73 -23.00 3.46
CA TRP A 515 -1.81 -22.17 4.64
C TRP A 515 -0.93 -22.69 5.78
N ARG A 516 -0.21 -21.77 6.43
CA ARG A 516 0.79 -22.06 7.48
C ARG A 516 1.99 -22.90 7.01
N ARG A 517 2.27 -22.92 5.71
CA ARG A 517 3.49 -23.52 5.16
C ARG A 517 4.47 -22.45 4.73
N TRP A 518 5.73 -22.79 4.77
CA TRP A 518 6.77 -22.04 4.08
C TRP A 518 6.79 -22.47 2.62
N LYS A 519 6.72 -21.51 1.72
CA LYS A 519 6.69 -21.80 0.29
C LYS A 519 7.64 -20.89 -0.46
N ARG A 520 8.53 -21.50 -1.22
CA ARG A 520 9.39 -20.78 -2.16
C ARG A 520 8.53 -20.22 -3.28
N THR A 521 8.38 -18.89 -3.30
CA THR A 521 7.55 -18.19 -4.28
C THR A 521 8.47 -17.51 -5.29
N PRO A 522 8.58 -18.04 -6.53
CA PRO A 522 9.35 -17.38 -7.57
C PRO A 522 8.64 -16.09 -8.01
N ARG A 523 9.41 -15.07 -8.29
CA ARG A 523 8.94 -13.82 -8.87
C ARG A 523 9.89 -13.39 -9.97
N GLU A 524 9.38 -13.21 -11.15
CA GLU A 524 10.12 -12.64 -12.26
C GLU A 524 10.13 -11.11 -12.17
N ILE A 525 11.32 -10.52 -12.21
CA ILE A 525 11.55 -9.09 -12.25
C ILE A 525 11.99 -8.74 -13.66
N THR A 526 11.11 -8.13 -14.42
CA THR A 526 11.37 -7.69 -15.79
C THR A 526 11.96 -6.28 -15.80
N PHE A 527 12.82 -6.00 -16.80
CA PHE A 527 13.35 -4.66 -16.99
C PHE A 527 12.37 -3.71 -17.71
N TRP A 528 11.29 -4.24 -18.26
CA TRP A 528 10.29 -3.41 -18.92
C TRP A 528 9.29 -2.87 -17.88
N PRO A 529 9.26 -1.56 -17.61
CA PRO A 529 8.23 -0.98 -16.77
C PRO A 529 6.89 -0.98 -17.52
N ALA A 530 5.85 -1.47 -16.88
CA ALA A 530 4.50 -1.40 -17.43
C ALA A 530 4.10 0.05 -17.76
N ARG A 531 3.40 0.26 -18.86
CA ARG A 531 2.86 1.57 -19.26
C ARG A 531 3.88 2.60 -19.75
N ARG A 532 5.02 2.12 -20.27
CA ARG A 532 6.00 2.89 -21.00
C ARG A 532 6.29 2.22 -22.32
N ASP A 533 6.48 3.00 -23.38
CA ASP A 533 6.97 2.53 -24.68
C ASP A 533 8.49 2.74 -24.78
N LEU A 534 9.16 1.87 -25.54
CA LEU A 534 10.55 2.09 -25.88
C LEU A 534 10.62 3.22 -26.91
N ASP A 535 11.41 4.25 -26.61
CA ASP A 535 11.73 5.31 -27.57
C ASP A 535 12.97 4.90 -28.38
N ARG A 536 14.10 4.68 -27.71
CA ARG A 536 15.36 4.28 -28.36
C ARG A 536 16.31 3.57 -27.39
N ILE A 537 17.35 2.95 -27.94
CA ILE A 537 18.45 2.34 -27.20
C ILE A 537 19.74 3.12 -27.52
N GLU A 538 20.46 3.53 -26.48
CA GLU A 538 21.74 4.23 -26.56
C GLU A 538 22.79 3.50 -25.72
N GLY A 539 23.72 2.76 -26.37
CA GLY A 539 24.71 1.95 -25.65
C GLY A 539 24.07 0.95 -24.70
N ASP A 540 24.42 1.04 -23.41
CA ASP A 540 23.89 0.19 -22.35
C ASP A 540 22.59 0.74 -21.69
N GLN A 541 21.88 1.62 -22.38
CA GLN A 541 20.70 2.29 -21.84
C GLN A 541 19.51 2.17 -22.78
N ALA A 542 18.31 2.00 -22.22
CA ALA A 542 17.04 2.09 -22.94
C ALA A 542 16.27 3.32 -22.46
N ILE A 543 15.90 4.17 -23.39
CA ILE A 543 15.14 5.40 -23.13
C ILE A 543 13.68 5.12 -23.45
N LEU A 544 12.81 5.49 -22.53
CA LEU A 544 11.39 5.21 -22.55
C LEU A 544 10.58 6.50 -22.65
N LYS A 545 9.40 6.40 -23.26
CA LYS A 545 8.43 7.49 -23.36
C LYS A 545 7.06 7.08 -22.80
N PRO A 546 6.19 8.03 -22.45
CA PRO A 546 4.83 7.74 -22.04
C PRO A 546 4.04 7.07 -23.16
N VAL A 547 3.18 6.12 -22.80
CA VAL A 547 2.25 5.50 -23.75
C VAL A 547 1.25 6.55 -24.23
N GLN A 548 1.01 6.59 -25.54
CA GLN A 548 -0.11 7.29 -26.13
C GLN A 548 -1.38 6.46 -25.92
N VAL A 549 -2.41 7.08 -25.39
CA VAL A 549 -3.70 6.42 -25.25
C VAL A 549 -4.52 6.64 -26.51
N ALA A 550 -4.85 5.55 -27.19
CA ALA A 550 -5.67 5.62 -28.39
C ALA A 550 -7.13 6.00 -28.02
N GLY A 551 -7.60 7.15 -28.51
CA GLY A 551 -8.94 7.67 -28.29
C GLY A 551 -9.10 8.39 -26.94
N ASN A 552 -10.17 9.15 -26.80
CA ASN A 552 -10.53 9.78 -25.53
C ASN A 552 -10.68 8.70 -24.48
N LEU A 553 -9.77 8.65 -23.52
CA LEU A 553 -10.02 7.98 -22.26
C LEU A 553 -11.15 8.75 -21.57
N LYS A 554 -12.40 8.44 -21.97
CA LYS A 554 -13.49 8.75 -21.06
C LYS A 554 -13.14 8.04 -19.78
N LEU A 555 -12.74 8.79 -18.77
CA LEU A 555 -12.66 8.30 -17.40
C LEU A 555 -13.90 7.45 -17.19
N GLN A 556 -13.71 6.16 -17.12
CA GLN A 556 -14.80 5.31 -16.69
C GLN A 556 -15.01 5.75 -15.24
N LYS A 557 -16.02 6.61 -15.00
CA LYS A 557 -16.59 6.77 -13.66
C LYS A 557 -16.61 5.37 -13.07
N PRO A 558 -16.19 5.16 -11.80
CA PRO A 558 -16.26 3.86 -11.16
C PRO A 558 -17.63 3.30 -11.54
N ARG A 559 -17.62 2.19 -12.29
CA ARG A 559 -18.82 1.79 -13.02
C ARG A 559 -19.89 1.59 -11.97
N LYS A 560 -21.10 2.15 -12.19
CA LYS A 560 -22.31 1.83 -11.40
C LYS A 560 -22.48 0.32 -11.15
N ARG A 561 -21.82 -0.50 -11.95
CA ARG A 561 -21.72 -1.95 -11.84
C ARG A 561 -20.86 -2.42 -10.64
N ASN A 562 -19.67 -1.82 -10.38
CA ASN A 562 -18.86 -2.23 -9.22
C ASN A 562 -19.55 -1.83 -7.92
N ASP A 563 -20.26 -0.68 -7.92
CA ASP A 563 -21.09 -0.29 -6.80
C ASP A 563 -22.29 -1.25 -6.62
N ARG A 564 -22.86 -1.72 -7.73
CA ARG A 564 -24.00 -2.65 -7.68
C ARG A 564 -23.58 -4.06 -7.30
N LEU A 565 -22.46 -4.58 -7.82
CA LEU A 565 -21.89 -5.86 -7.39
C LEU A 565 -21.47 -5.83 -5.92
N SER A 566 -20.75 -4.79 -5.49
CA SER A 566 -20.40 -4.59 -4.09
C SER A 566 -21.62 -4.45 -3.17
N ARG A 567 -22.73 -3.89 -3.67
CA ARG A 567 -24.00 -3.82 -2.95
C ARG A 567 -24.68 -5.19 -2.87
N ILE A 568 -24.65 -5.97 -3.95
CA ILE A 568 -25.21 -7.33 -3.98
C ILE A 568 -24.42 -8.21 -3.00
N GLU A 569 -23.09 -8.20 -3.05
CA GLU A 569 -22.24 -8.94 -2.10
C GLU A 569 -22.53 -8.59 -0.64
N LYS A 570 -22.76 -7.30 -0.34
CA LYS A 570 -23.16 -6.86 0.99
C LYS A 570 -24.56 -7.35 1.39
N LEU A 571 -25.50 -7.33 0.47
CA LEU A 571 -26.87 -7.82 0.72
C LEU A 571 -26.89 -9.34 0.88
N GLN A 572 -26.11 -10.08 0.11
CA GLN A 572 -25.94 -11.53 0.26
C GLN A 572 -25.39 -11.92 1.63
N SER A 573 -24.48 -11.11 2.19
CA SER A 573 -23.91 -11.37 3.53
C SER A 573 -24.89 -11.21 4.69
N ILE A 574 -26.05 -10.59 4.44
CA ILE A 574 -27.11 -10.33 5.43
C ILE A 574 -28.48 -10.87 4.99
N ALA A 575 -28.52 -11.67 3.91
CA ALA A 575 -29.78 -12.23 3.42
C ALA A 575 -30.45 -13.07 4.51
N PRO A 576 -31.73 -12.84 4.82
CA PRO A 576 -32.43 -13.49 5.93
C PRO A 576 -32.76 -14.97 5.64
N ASP A 577 -32.77 -15.37 4.38
CA ASP A 577 -33.13 -16.71 3.90
C ASP A 577 -32.43 -17.05 2.58
N GLU A 578 -32.52 -18.32 2.21
CA GLU A 578 -31.93 -18.89 0.99
C GLU A 578 -32.54 -18.31 -0.30
N GLU A 579 -33.84 -18.00 -0.30
CA GLU A 579 -34.55 -17.45 -1.45
C GLU A 579 -34.05 -16.03 -1.77
N SER A 580 -33.92 -15.18 -0.75
CA SER A 580 -33.32 -13.84 -0.87
C SER A 580 -31.86 -13.89 -1.33
N TRP A 581 -31.10 -14.88 -0.89
CA TRP A 581 -29.72 -15.07 -1.33
C TRP A 581 -29.65 -15.50 -2.81
N GLN A 582 -30.52 -16.42 -3.24
CA GLN A 582 -30.60 -16.89 -4.62
C GLN A 582 -30.99 -15.78 -5.59
N ASP A 583 -31.93 -14.93 -5.23
CA ASP A 583 -32.32 -13.76 -6.04
C ASP A 583 -31.16 -12.80 -6.25
N LEU A 584 -30.40 -12.53 -5.20
CA LEU A 584 -29.19 -11.68 -5.27
C LEU A 584 -28.08 -12.33 -6.10
N GLU A 585 -27.90 -13.65 -6.01
CA GLU A 585 -26.93 -14.40 -6.81
C GLU A 585 -27.30 -14.38 -8.29
N GLN A 586 -28.59 -14.49 -8.61
CA GLN A 586 -29.06 -14.35 -9.98
C GLN A 586 -28.79 -12.95 -10.53
N GLU A 587 -29.06 -11.89 -9.77
CA GLU A 587 -28.75 -10.51 -10.16
C GLU A 587 -27.24 -10.32 -10.40
N ARG A 588 -26.39 -10.93 -9.57
CA ARG A 588 -24.92 -10.91 -9.72
C ARG A 588 -24.49 -11.56 -11.04
N MET A 589 -24.99 -12.78 -11.31
CA MET A 589 -24.70 -13.52 -12.53
C MET A 589 -25.13 -12.76 -13.79
N GLU A 590 -26.31 -12.12 -13.77
CA GLU A 590 -26.81 -11.30 -14.88
C GLU A 590 -25.89 -10.11 -15.18
N LEU A 591 -25.41 -9.44 -14.14
CA LEU A 591 -24.47 -8.31 -14.30
C LEU A 591 -23.11 -8.75 -14.86
N GLU A 592 -22.62 -9.90 -14.44
CA GLU A 592 -21.35 -10.47 -14.90
C GLU A 592 -21.46 -10.95 -16.35
N THR A 593 -22.54 -11.65 -16.69
CA THR A 593 -22.84 -12.10 -18.05
C THR A 593 -22.94 -10.93 -19.03
N ALA A 594 -23.71 -9.89 -18.70
CA ALA A 594 -23.83 -8.69 -19.52
C ALA A 594 -22.52 -7.97 -19.78
N ALA A 595 -21.54 -8.12 -18.88
CA ALA A 595 -20.22 -7.56 -19.07
C ALA A 595 -19.33 -8.43 -19.97
N ALA A 596 -19.37 -9.74 -19.81
CA ALA A 596 -18.62 -10.66 -20.65
C ALA A 596 -19.04 -10.50 -22.12
N TYR A 597 -20.33 -10.43 -22.41
CA TYR A 597 -20.82 -10.16 -23.78
C TYR A 597 -20.34 -8.83 -24.34
N ARG A 598 -20.37 -7.75 -23.53
CA ARG A 598 -19.88 -6.44 -23.99
C ARG A 598 -18.40 -6.45 -24.30
N GLU A 599 -17.62 -7.15 -23.50
CA GLU A 599 -16.17 -7.27 -23.71
C GLU A 599 -15.86 -8.09 -24.97
N THR A 600 -16.58 -9.20 -25.18
CA THR A 600 -16.44 -10.01 -26.39
C THR A 600 -16.75 -9.21 -27.65
N ILE A 601 -17.85 -8.45 -27.66
CA ILE A 601 -18.21 -7.56 -28.79
C ILE A 601 -17.15 -6.47 -29.00
N ARG A 602 -16.60 -5.92 -27.94
CA ARG A 602 -15.56 -4.89 -28.02
C ARG A 602 -14.28 -5.43 -28.64
N ARG A 603 -13.84 -6.62 -28.22
CA ARG A 603 -12.64 -7.28 -28.77
C ARG A 603 -12.80 -7.65 -30.23
N TRP A 604 -13.97 -8.20 -30.59
CA TRP A 604 -14.27 -8.50 -31.98
C TRP A 604 -14.20 -7.25 -32.89
N ARG A 605 -14.76 -6.13 -32.43
CA ARG A 605 -14.67 -4.84 -33.16
C ARG A 605 -13.24 -4.31 -33.27
N ALA A 606 -12.45 -4.42 -32.20
CA ALA A 606 -11.05 -4.00 -32.18
C ALA A 606 -10.18 -4.81 -33.17
N ASN A 607 -10.53 -6.08 -33.41
CA ASN A 607 -9.86 -6.95 -34.38
C ASN A 607 -10.42 -6.81 -35.83
N GLY A 608 -11.11 -5.70 -36.11
CA GLY A 608 -11.66 -5.43 -37.47
C GLY A 608 -12.72 -6.43 -37.91
N GLY A 609 -13.45 -7.04 -36.97
CA GLY A 609 -14.48 -8.03 -37.25
C GLY A 609 -13.94 -9.43 -37.59
N LYS A 610 -12.66 -9.68 -37.38
CA LYS A 610 -12.04 -11.00 -37.54
C LYS A 610 -12.06 -11.75 -36.21
N SER A 611 -12.29 -13.07 -36.28
CA SER A 611 -12.25 -13.92 -35.10
C SER A 611 -10.80 -14.27 -34.73
N ASP A 612 -10.55 -14.26 -33.42
CA ASP A 612 -9.36 -14.86 -32.85
C ASP A 612 -9.82 -16.02 -31.96
N TYR A 613 -9.38 -17.22 -32.22
CA TYR A 613 -9.80 -18.43 -31.51
C TYR A 613 -9.55 -18.39 -30.02
N GLU A 614 -8.56 -17.62 -29.59
CA GLU A 614 -8.22 -17.46 -28.17
C GLU A 614 -9.16 -16.50 -27.41
N LEU A 615 -10.05 -15.80 -28.10
CA LEU A 615 -10.84 -14.72 -27.50
C LEU A 615 -12.15 -15.18 -26.82
N VAL A 616 -12.63 -16.39 -27.12
CA VAL A 616 -13.91 -16.89 -26.58
C VAL A 616 -13.80 -18.36 -26.22
N GLU A 617 -13.28 -18.66 -25.06
CA GLU A 617 -13.25 -20.03 -24.54
C GLU A 617 -14.62 -20.47 -23.95
N SER A 618 -15.33 -19.55 -23.29
CA SER A 618 -16.67 -19.80 -22.77
C SER A 618 -17.42 -18.51 -22.44
N THR A 619 -18.75 -18.55 -22.45
CA THR A 619 -19.57 -17.48 -21.89
C THR A 619 -20.11 -17.90 -20.52
N PRO A 620 -20.51 -16.96 -19.64
CA PRO A 620 -21.13 -17.29 -18.35
C PRO A 620 -22.41 -18.14 -18.44
N LEU A 621 -23.03 -18.23 -19.63
CA LEU A 621 -24.18 -19.09 -19.88
C LEU A 621 -23.81 -20.51 -20.40
N GLY A 622 -22.52 -20.90 -20.33
CA GLY A 622 -22.05 -22.23 -20.68
C GLY A 622 -21.91 -22.54 -22.17
N GLY A 623 -22.00 -21.53 -23.04
CA GLY A 623 -21.75 -21.67 -24.48
C GLY A 623 -20.37 -21.16 -24.88
N SER A 624 -19.70 -21.79 -25.83
CA SER A 624 -18.54 -21.21 -26.53
C SER A 624 -19.00 -20.61 -27.85
N TYR A 625 -18.70 -19.34 -28.05
CA TYR A 625 -19.03 -18.63 -29.29
C TYR A 625 -17.72 -18.19 -29.98
N PRO A 626 -17.15 -19.00 -30.86
CA PRO A 626 -16.02 -18.55 -31.65
C PRO A 626 -16.51 -17.48 -32.64
N ILE A 627 -15.95 -16.28 -32.53
CA ILE A 627 -16.31 -15.15 -33.41
C ILE A 627 -15.45 -15.19 -34.67
N TYR A 628 -15.76 -16.04 -35.63
CA TYR A 628 -15.04 -16.09 -36.92
C TYR A 628 -15.89 -15.64 -38.11
N SER A 629 -17.09 -15.15 -37.89
CA SER A 629 -17.92 -14.63 -38.96
C SER A 629 -18.87 -13.53 -38.49
N GLU A 630 -19.34 -12.71 -39.41
CA GLU A 630 -20.36 -11.71 -39.13
C GLU A 630 -21.68 -12.35 -38.63
N ALA A 631 -21.97 -13.60 -39.07
CA ALA A 631 -23.13 -14.35 -38.62
C ALA A 631 -23.02 -14.73 -37.14
N ALA A 632 -21.85 -15.21 -36.67
CA ALA A 632 -21.58 -15.51 -35.26
C ALA A 632 -21.67 -14.25 -34.40
N PHE A 633 -21.14 -13.12 -34.88
CA PHE A 633 -21.27 -11.83 -34.19
C PHE A 633 -22.73 -11.38 -34.07
N LYS A 634 -23.53 -11.50 -35.11
CA LYS A 634 -24.95 -11.15 -35.08
C LYS A 634 -25.73 -12.03 -34.11
N SER A 635 -25.41 -13.33 -34.01
CA SER A 635 -26.00 -14.25 -33.03
C SER A 635 -25.70 -13.81 -31.60
N ILE A 636 -24.40 -13.56 -31.27
CA ILE A 636 -24.02 -13.07 -29.95
C ILE A 636 -24.68 -11.72 -29.62
N GLN A 637 -24.80 -10.84 -30.61
CA GLN A 637 -25.48 -9.56 -30.44
C GLN A 637 -26.97 -9.70 -30.19
N ALA A 638 -27.63 -10.65 -30.83
CA ALA A 638 -29.06 -10.97 -30.63
C ALA A 638 -29.28 -11.54 -29.22
N ASP A 639 -28.47 -12.49 -28.78
CA ASP A 639 -28.50 -13.05 -27.42
C ASP A 639 -28.32 -11.99 -26.35
N TYR A 640 -27.36 -11.08 -26.54
CA TYR A 640 -27.18 -9.95 -25.65
C TYR A 640 -28.36 -8.98 -25.60
N GLN A 641 -29.03 -8.75 -26.75
CA GLN A 641 -30.22 -7.91 -26.79
C GLN A 641 -31.41 -8.56 -26.11
N ASN A 642 -31.59 -9.89 -26.27
CA ASN A 642 -32.61 -10.66 -25.59
C ASN A 642 -32.40 -10.67 -24.07
N PHE A 643 -31.16 -10.90 -23.63
CA PHE A 643 -30.77 -10.80 -22.23
C PHE A 643 -31.09 -9.42 -21.65
N ARG A 644 -30.74 -8.31 -22.36
CA ARG A 644 -31.10 -6.96 -21.93
C ARG A 644 -32.59 -6.69 -21.82
N LYS A 645 -33.40 -7.33 -22.64
CA LYS A 645 -34.87 -7.22 -22.55
C LYS A 645 -35.41 -7.94 -21.31
N GLN A 646 -34.90 -9.14 -21.02
CA GLN A 646 -35.27 -9.90 -19.81
C GLN A 646 -34.84 -9.16 -18.55
N ALA A 647 -33.58 -8.68 -18.45
CA ALA A 647 -33.08 -7.90 -17.33
C ALA A 647 -33.83 -6.58 -17.08
N ARG A 648 -34.45 -5.98 -18.12
CA ARG A 648 -35.36 -4.82 -17.96
C ARG A 648 -36.76 -5.21 -17.44
N TYR A 649 -37.19 -6.43 -17.66
CA TYR A 649 -38.49 -6.93 -17.16
C TYR A 649 -38.42 -7.20 -15.65
N ILE A 650 -37.36 -7.78 -15.19
CA ILE A 650 -37.09 -8.08 -13.75
C ILE A 650 -36.91 -6.77 -12.93
N ASN A 651 -36.35 -5.72 -13.52
CA ASN A 651 -36.15 -4.41 -12.84
C ASN A 651 -37.45 -3.54 -12.78
N ARG A 652 -38.58 -4.02 -13.23
CA ARG A 652 -39.89 -3.32 -13.17
C ARG A 652 -40.91 -3.97 -12.23
N ARG A 653 -40.53 -5.04 -11.55
CA ARG A 653 -41.22 -5.61 -10.41
C ARG A 653 -40.41 -5.30 -9.13
#